data_0b9a3383d89744afb2a944de9e6a4453
#
_entry.id   0b9a3383d89744afb2a944de9e6a4453
#
_cell.length_a   1.000
_cell.length_b   1.000
_cell.length_c   1.000
_cell.angle_alpha   90.00
_cell.angle_beta   90.00
_cell.angle_gamma   90.00
#
_symmetry.space_group_name_H-M   'P 1'
#
loop_
_entity.id
_entity.type
_entity.pdbx_description
1 polymer ?
#
loop_
_entity_poly.entity_id
_entity_poly.type
_entity_poly.pdbx_seq_one_letter_code
_entity_poly.pdbx_strand_id
1 'polypeptide(L)'
;MASLSRANKRESEPSARYPSLGALAVAMTAALQPPERLAPSEAAEKYRHLQIPGAYHGPYLSETTPYMAEPLDVLADREKKACIFVGPAQSGKPLASSTPVWTLKGPKTMGTLLVGDALLDDKFRVTQVTAAHPEMFFHDCFEIVFGEHGALTASATHLWVVRRSPEPVTTLSLRVGDEVDRDGQRLAVTRIREVPSVPVRCISVDSPSRQFLAGEGLIPTHNTDSLILNAILYAVTCDPIDTILYQTSQTVAADFSRTRLDRMHRHSPEVGKRVLTGGSADTVHAKYYDSGIVVNLSWPTINEMSGRPRGLVLLTDYDRMPQDVDGEGSPFDLGMKRTTTFRSKGKTICESSPGFEVEAGTTWIPRTRHEAPPCKGILALYNRGDRRRWYWKCPHCREWFEPVFDLLKYPTDVSPTEAGAAAWMACPHNGCVITPDLKYEINKAGRWLKDGQSLTAEAVVVGEGVSSAYASFWLFGCAAAFSPWSSLVEKYLMAEQEYERTGSQEALKATVNTDQGMPYRRRGQTSERNPEDLRSRADSWPAGTVPEDVRFLLATADVQGKKWVCQVQGVSPEGICVVDRFDIAKSKRLDSDGHPLHTEPHAYPEDWDLLRETLLEREYPIGPAGHKMRIKTVYCDSGGKEGVTARIYQFWVKLRNEGDGLHRRFQPVKGDHTPGAPRARIIYADAQVKGQASGVRGEVPVLMLASNTLKDDLNGRLDHPGAIRYPEHLPDAFFTELCVEQRDEKGWTAAKGHRQEAWDLLYYTIGACVHLGVENWDWAHPPSWALPYDQGNALVSEPEAEKPRYTRASNSFTGVADFAKLLAS
;
A
#
# COMPACT_ATOMS: atom_id res chain seq x y z
N MET A 1 57.55 -78.72 1.11
CA MET A 1 56.62 -78.95 2.26
C MET A 1 56.64 -77.72 3.09
N ALA A 2 55.69 -76.89 2.92
CA ALA A 2 55.56 -75.55 3.69
C ALA A 2 54.21 -75.53 4.30
N SER A 3 54.08 -75.52 5.61
CA SER A 3 52.90 -75.40 6.38
C SER A 3 52.60 -73.89 6.60
N LEU A 4 51.42 -73.47 6.06
CA LEU A 4 50.91 -72.16 6.28
C LEU A 4 50.10 -72.12 7.60
N SER A 5 50.62 -71.37 8.57
CA SER A 5 49.87 -70.97 9.78
C SER A 5 48.97 -69.79 9.47
N ARG A 6 47.65 -69.98 9.52
CA ARG A 6 46.67 -68.87 9.53
C ARG A 6 46.59 -68.30 10.94
N ALA A 7 47.12 -67.10 11.11
CA ALA A 7 46.81 -66.28 12.29
C ALA A 7 45.36 -65.70 12.19
N ASN A 8 44.52 -66.17 13.11
CA ASN A 8 43.15 -65.54 13.31
C ASN A 8 43.32 -64.17 13.95
N LYS A 9 43.12 -63.11 13.16
CA LYS A 9 42.82 -61.78 13.73
C LYS A 9 41.36 -61.76 14.15
N ARG A 10 41.11 -61.87 15.43
CA ARG A 10 39.83 -61.51 16.03
C ARG A 10 39.73 -59.96 15.94
N GLU A 11 38.89 -59.42 15.07
CA GLU A 11 38.47 -58.04 15.17
C GLU A 11 37.74 -57.90 16.51
N SER A 12 38.23 -56.99 17.36
CA SER A 12 37.60 -56.61 18.60
C SER A 12 36.38 -55.71 18.22
N GLU A 13 35.17 -56.20 18.41
CA GLU A 13 33.98 -55.37 18.39
C GLU A 13 34.18 -54.13 19.29
N PRO A 14 33.81 -52.93 18.85
CA PRO A 14 33.89 -51.75 19.70
C PRO A 14 32.96 -51.96 20.89
N SER A 15 33.54 -52.08 22.10
CA SER A 15 32.81 -52.15 23.34
C SER A 15 31.97 -50.86 23.46
N ALA A 16 30.64 -51.03 23.46
CA ALA A 16 29.72 -49.94 23.76
C ALA A 16 30.13 -49.32 25.10
N ARG A 17 30.77 -48.15 25.07
CA ARG A 17 31.12 -47.41 26.27
C ARG A 17 29.81 -46.85 26.86
N TYR A 18 29.25 -47.58 27.81
CA TYR A 18 28.17 -47.03 28.63
C TYR A 18 28.67 -45.82 29.39
N PRO A 19 27.89 -44.73 29.49
CA PRO A 19 28.27 -43.57 30.25
C PRO A 19 28.51 -43.95 31.71
N SER A 20 29.53 -43.34 32.34
CA SER A 20 29.82 -43.57 33.74
C SER A 20 28.61 -43.26 34.63
N LEU A 21 28.44 -43.93 35.77
CA LEU A 21 27.37 -43.61 36.72
C LEU A 21 27.35 -42.13 37.10
N GLY A 22 28.51 -41.47 37.17
CA GLY A 22 28.61 -40.02 37.39
C GLY A 22 28.05 -39.22 36.20
N ALA A 23 28.34 -39.62 34.97
CA ALA A 23 27.77 -38.97 33.77
C ALA A 23 26.26 -39.16 33.68
N LEU A 24 25.75 -40.36 34.06
CA LEU A 24 24.34 -40.66 34.15
C LEU A 24 23.65 -39.82 35.24
N ALA A 25 24.26 -39.69 36.42
CA ALA A 25 23.72 -38.87 37.50
C ALA A 25 23.67 -37.38 37.13
N VAL A 26 24.70 -36.87 36.47
CA VAL A 26 24.72 -35.48 35.96
C VAL A 26 23.63 -35.28 34.91
N ALA A 27 23.47 -36.21 33.96
CA ALA A 27 22.42 -36.12 32.95
C ALA A 27 21.01 -36.22 33.56
N MET A 28 20.82 -37.10 34.56
CA MET A 28 19.55 -37.18 35.29
C MET A 28 19.29 -35.92 36.11
N THR A 29 20.27 -35.34 36.79
CA THR A 29 20.13 -34.09 37.54
C THR A 29 19.78 -32.94 36.58
N ALA A 30 20.42 -32.84 35.44
CA ALA A 30 20.11 -31.84 34.43
C ALA A 30 18.69 -32.01 33.86
N ALA A 31 18.27 -33.26 33.63
CA ALA A 31 16.90 -33.56 33.13
C ALA A 31 15.80 -33.29 34.18
N LEU A 32 16.13 -33.37 35.48
CA LEU A 32 15.22 -33.09 36.58
C LEU A 32 15.20 -31.63 37.04
N GLN A 33 16.13 -30.80 36.53
CA GLN A 33 16.07 -29.35 36.82
C GLN A 33 14.80 -28.74 36.24
N PRO A 34 13.95 -28.09 37.06
CA PRO A 34 12.80 -27.39 36.53
C PRO A 34 13.25 -26.23 35.65
N PRO A 35 12.45 -25.87 34.64
CA PRO A 35 12.72 -24.67 33.83
C PRO A 35 12.86 -23.44 34.71
N GLU A 36 13.77 -22.55 34.33
CA GLU A 36 14.02 -21.32 35.09
C GLU A 36 12.78 -20.42 35.09
N ARG A 37 12.40 -19.95 36.28
CA ARG A 37 11.22 -19.06 36.44
C ARG A 37 11.64 -17.61 36.21
N LEU A 38 11.62 -17.17 34.99
CA LEU A 38 11.84 -15.78 34.58
C LEU A 38 10.53 -15.18 34.04
N ALA A 39 10.40 -13.85 34.12
CA ALA A 39 9.42 -13.17 33.32
C ALA A 39 9.76 -13.29 31.82
N PRO A 40 8.79 -13.32 30.91
CA PRO A 40 9.08 -13.42 29.49
C PRO A 40 10.00 -12.32 28.95
N SER A 41 9.89 -11.08 29.43
CA SER A 41 10.80 -9.98 29.12
C SER A 41 12.22 -10.21 29.64
N GLU A 42 12.38 -10.72 30.86
CA GLU A 42 13.68 -11.09 31.43
C GLU A 42 14.33 -12.28 30.67
N ALA A 43 13.53 -13.26 30.28
CA ALA A 43 14.01 -14.37 29.47
C ALA A 43 14.50 -13.91 28.09
N ALA A 44 13.82 -12.93 27.49
CA ALA A 44 14.25 -12.32 26.23
C ALA A 44 15.60 -11.61 26.40
N GLU A 45 15.79 -10.81 27.46
CA GLU A 45 17.07 -10.14 27.74
C GLU A 45 18.20 -11.15 28.01
N LYS A 46 17.91 -12.20 28.74
CA LYS A 46 18.90 -13.20 29.13
C LYS A 46 19.33 -14.12 28.00
N TYR A 47 18.41 -14.57 27.17
CA TYR A 47 18.65 -15.66 26.22
C TYR A 47 18.65 -15.24 24.75
N ARG A 48 18.06 -14.08 24.41
CA ARG A 48 17.99 -13.66 23.03
C ARG A 48 19.21 -12.82 22.65
N HIS A 49 19.89 -13.29 21.62
CA HIS A 49 20.90 -12.51 20.91
C HIS A 49 20.30 -12.10 19.56
N LEU A 50 20.20 -10.82 19.36
CA LEU A 50 19.81 -10.25 18.10
C LEU A 50 21.01 -10.25 17.17
N GLN A 51 20.88 -10.90 16.05
CA GLN A 51 21.71 -10.63 14.90
C GLN A 51 20.81 -10.12 13.80
N ILE A 52 20.69 -8.82 13.78
CA ILE A 52 20.01 -8.11 12.74
C ILE A 52 21.10 -7.65 11.79
N PRO A 53 21.36 -8.37 10.71
CA PRO A 53 22.36 -7.95 9.75
C PRO A 53 21.98 -6.56 9.27
N GLY A 54 22.88 -5.63 9.47
CA GLY A 54 22.64 -4.26 9.12
C GLY A 54 22.11 -3.34 10.23
N ALA A 55 21.74 -3.82 11.44
CA ALA A 55 21.24 -2.94 12.49
C ALA A 55 21.84 -3.17 13.89
N TYR A 56 21.87 -4.40 14.36
CA TYR A 56 22.30 -4.69 15.74
C TYR A 56 22.78 -6.13 15.86
N HIS A 57 23.93 -6.33 16.51
CA HIS A 57 24.43 -7.63 16.93
C HIS A 57 24.77 -7.58 18.42
N GLY A 58 23.99 -8.26 19.24
CA GLY A 58 24.15 -8.24 20.68
C GLY A 58 22.94 -8.79 21.42
N PRO A 59 22.93 -8.71 22.76
CA PRO A 59 21.78 -9.12 23.56
C PRO A 59 20.56 -8.27 23.25
N TYR A 60 19.37 -8.85 23.38
CA TYR A 60 18.12 -8.09 23.35
C TYR A 60 18.06 -7.18 24.60
N LEU A 61 17.77 -5.89 24.38
CA LEU A 61 17.66 -4.90 25.44
C LEU A 61 16.23 -4.35 25.48
N SER A 62 15.48 -4.68 26.54
CA SER A 62 14.10 -4.20 26.71
C SER A 62 14.01 -2.67 26.80
N GLU A 63 15.09 -2.00 27.26
CA GLU A 63 15.14 -0.54 27.37
C GLU A 63 15.06 0.18 25.99
N THR A 64 15.41 -0.50 24.90
CA THR A 64 15.27 0.06 23.55
C THR A 64 13.80 0.16 23.13
N THR A 65 12.99 -0.80 23.54
CA THR A 65 11.55 -0.85 23.27
C THR A 65 10.77 -1.16 24.55
N PRO A 66 10.80 -0.27 25.55
CA PRO A 66 10.28 -0.56 26.89
C PRO A 66 8.79 -0.85 26.92
N TYR A 67 8.06 -0.34 25.93
CA TYR A 67 6.63 -0.63 25.74
C TYR A 67 6.35 -2.09 25.33
N MET A 68 7.36 -2.90 24.97
CA MET A 68 7.19 -4.32 24.59
C MET A 68 7.30 -5.27 25.79
N ALA A 69 7.82 -4.84 26.93
CA ALA A 69 8.02 -5.70 28.10
C ALA A 69 6.67 -6.23 28.63
N GLU A 70 5.74 -5.34 28.95
CA GLU A 70 4.43 -5.72 29.49
C GLU A 70 3.58 -6.57 28.53
N PRO A 71 3.47 -6.27 27.22
CA PRO A 71 2.83 -7.16 26.23
C PRO A 71 3.43 -8.57 26.21
N LEU A 72 4.75 -8.68 26.32
CA LEU A 72 5.43 -9.97 26.35
C LEU A 72 5.14 -10.73 27.65
N ASP A 73 5.11 -10.04 28.79
CA ASP A 73 4.89 -10.62 30.12
C ASP A 73 3.46 -11.16 30.32
N VAL A 74 2.51 -10.79 29.46
CA VAL A 74 1.17 -11.42 29.40
C VAL A 74 1.26 -12.95 29.21
N LEU A 75 2.33 -13.48 28.62
CA LEU A 75 2.53 -14.93 28.45
C LEU A 75 2.55 -15.66 29.80
N ALA A 76 3.14 -15.06 30.83
CA ALA A 76 3.23 -15.64 32.17
C ALA A 76 1.98 -15.36 33.03
N ASP A 77 1.13 -14.39 32.66
CA ASP A 77 -0.08 -14.04 33.38
C ASP A 77 -1.18 -15.09 33.19
N ARG A 78 -1.52 -15.82 34.27
CA ARG A 78 -2.52 -16.91 34.25
C ARG A 78 -3.97 -16.41 34.19
N GLU A 79 -4.23 -15.15 34.45
CA GLU A 79 -5.57 -14.53 34.34
C GLU A 79 -5.91 -14.11 32.93
N LYS A 80 -4.89 -13.84 32.11
CA LYS A 80 -5.07 -13.42 30.72
C LYS A 80 -5.08 -14.62 29.77
N LYS A 81 -5.98 -14.59 28.78
CA LYS A 81 -6.11 -15.60 27.72
C LYS A 81 -5.52 -15.14 26.42
N ALA A 82 -5.46 -13.82 26.18
CA ALA A 82 -4.90 -13.26 24.95
C ALA A 82 -4.13 -11.97 25.23
N CYS A 83 -3.14 -11.71 24.36
CA CYS A 83 -2.49 -10.42 24.19
C CYS A 83 -2.79 -9.90 22.78
N ILE A 84 -3.30 -8.69 22.68
CA ILE A 84 -3.61 -8.00 21.44
C ILE A 84 -2.73 -6.76 21.39
N PHE A 85 -1.84 -6.67 20.40
CA PHE A 85 -0.93 -5.54 20.25
C PHE A 85 -1.17 -4.79 18.94
N VAL A 86 -1.59 -3.54 19.05
CA VAL A 86 -1.77 -2.59 17.95
C VAL A 86 -0.60 -1.63 17.96
N GLY A 87 0.12 -1.52 16.86
CA GLY A 87 1.26 -0.61 16.76
C GLY A 87 1.60 -0.24 15.33
N PRO A 88 2.50 0.75 15.13
CA PRO A 88 2.93 1.14 13.79
C PRO A 88 3.80 0.06 13.14
N ALA A 89 3.80 0.00 11.80
CA ALA A 89 4.71 -0.85 11.05
C ALA A 89 6.14 -0.28 11.10
N GLN A 90 7.13 -1.16 11.15
CA GLN A 90 8.55 -0.75 11.06
C GLN A 90 8.97 -0.67 9.60
N SER A 91 9.42 0.49 9.12
CA SER A 91 9.79 0.76 7.74
C SER A 91 11.27 0.50 7.45
N GLY A 92 11.57 0.06 6.21
CA GLY A 92 12.90 -0.30 5.68
C GLY A 92 13.82 0.90 5.36
N LYS A 93 15.00 0.61 4.78
CA LYS A 93 16.15 1.53 4.60
C LYS A 93 16.42 1.81 3.13
N PRO A 94 16.29 3.08 2.63
CA PRO A 94 16.32 3.38 1.21
C PRO A 94 17.69 3.71 0.63
N LEU A 95 17.91 3.28 -0.64
CA LEU A 95 18.96 3.75 -1.56
C LEU A 95 18.38 4.69 -2.61
N ALA A 96 19.22 5.55 -3.23
CA ALA A 96 18.79 6.42 -4.32
C ALA A 96 18.09 5.64 -5.44
N SER A 97 16.95 6.15 -5.93
CA SER A 97 16.18 5.50 -6.99
C SER A 97 16.94 5.37 -8.31
N SER A 98 17.91 6.25 -8.55
CA SER A 98 18.84 6.18 -9.68
C SER A 98 19.93 5.11 -9.53
N THR A 99 20.10 4.51 -8.34
CA THR A 99 21.14 3.50 -8.10
C THR A 99 20.96 2.32 -9.06
N PRO A 100 21.97 1.97 -9.88
CA PRO A 100 21.89 0.83 -10.79
C PRO A 100 21.87 -0.47 -9.98
N VAL A 101 21.02 -1.42 -10.40
CA VAL A 101 20.93 -2.77 -9.83
C VAL A 101 20.92 -3.76 -10.98
N TRP A 102 21.77 -4.78 -10.89
CA TRP A 102 21.92 -5.78 -11.94
C TRP A 102 20.89 -6.89 -11.75
N THR A 103 19.97 -7.02 -12.70
CA THR A 103 19.03 -8.15 -12.77
C THR A 103 19.55 -9.18 -13.76
N LEU A 104 19.07 -10.43 -13.69
CA LEU A 104 19.40 -11.47 -14.66
C LEU A 104 18.92 -11.12 -16.09
N LYS A 105 18.05 -10.14 -16.25
CA LYS A 105 17.52 -9.66 -17.54
C LYS A 105 18.23 -8.38 -18.04
N GLY A 106 19.26 -7.92 -17.31
CA GLY A 106 20.02 -6.70 -17.62
C GLY A 106 19.94 -5.65 -16.50
N PRO A 107 20.62 -4.51 -16.66
CA PRO A 107 20.66 -3.46 -15.64
C PRO A 107 19.29 -2.76 -15.52
N LYS A 108 18.85 -2.53 -14.27
CA LYS A 108 17.73 -1.69 -13.88
C LYS A 108 18.22 -0.66 -12.87
N THR A 109 17.37 0.29 -12.48
CA THR A 109 17.63 1.17 -11.34
C THR A 109 16.72 0.78 -10.17
N MET A 110 17.09 1.18 -8.94
CA MET A 110 16.27 0.97 -7.75
C MET A 110 14.82 1.42 -7.97
N GLY A 111 14.60 2.54 -8.65
CA GLY A 111 13.28 3.08 -8.98
C GLY A 111 12.46 2.21 -9.95
N THR A 112 13.08 1.42 -10.80
CA THR A 112 12.41 0.60 -11.82
C THR A 112 12.27 -0.88 -11.47
N LEU A 113 12.77 -1.31 -10.31
CA LEU A 113 12.64 -2.69 -9.84
C LEU A 113 11.18 -3.04 -9.51
N LEU A 114 10.76 -4.24 -9.86
CA LEU A 114 9.43 -4.79 -9.59
C LEU A 114 9.54 -6.08 -8.77
N VAL A 115 8.48 -6.42 -8.03
CA VAL A 115 8.37 -7.72 -7.36
C VAL A 115 8.51 -8.85 -8.39
N GLY A 116 9.36 -9.83 -8.09
CA GLY A 116 9.71 -10.94 -8.99
C GLY A 116 10.94 -10.69 -9.87
N ASP A 117 11.55 -9.49 -9.85
CA ASP A 117 12.85 -9.28 -10.50
C ASP A 117 13.93 -10.11 -9.78
N ALA A 118 14.75 -10.82 -10.57
CA ALA A 118 15.85 -11.63 -10.06
C ALA A 118 17.15 -10.82 -10.03
N LEU A 119 17.75 -10.68 -8.84
CA LEU A 119 18.96 -9.93 -8.54
C LEU A 119 20.10 -10.89 -8.09
N LEU A 120 21.24 -10.34 -7.73
CA LEU A 120 22.34 -11.07 -7.08
C LEU A 120 22.45 -10.64 -5.61
N ASP A 121 22.65 -11.62 -4.71
CA ASP A 121 22.92 -11.39 -3.28
C ASP A 121 24.41 -11.10 -3.02
N ASP A 122 24.78 -10.86 -1.76
CA ASP A 122 26.16 -10.59 -1.30
C ASP A 122 27.18 -11.70 -1.61
N LYS A 123 26.71 -12.89 -2.00
CA LYS A 123 27.51 -14.05 -2.41
C LYS A 123 27.30 -14.43 -3.87
N PHE A 124 26.85 -13.48 -4.71
CA PHE A 124 26.55 -13.68 -6.13
C PHE A 124 25.54 -14.80 -6.44
N ARG A 125 24.68 -15.18 -5.48
CA ARG A 125 23.58 -16.11 -5.72
C ARG A 125 22.34 -15.35 -6.17
N VAL A 126 21.52 -16.01 -6.98
CA VAL A 126 20.25 -15.41 -7.44
C VAL A 126 19.29 -15.22 -6.28
N THR A 127 18.76 -14.02 -6.13
CA THR A 127 17.72 -13.62 -5.16
C THR A 127 16.59 -12.87 -5.89
N GLN A 128 15.38 -12.97 -5.41
CA GLN A 128 14.23 -12.28 -6.01
C GLN A 128 13.75 -11.10 -5.16
N VAL A 129 13.29 -10.06 -5.83
CA VAL A 129 12.60 -8.95 -5.15
C VAL A 129 11.24 -9.43 -4.66
N THR A 130 11.06 -9.46 -3.34
CA THR A 130 9.82 -9.89 -2.68
C THR A 130 8.89 -8.73 -2.36
N ALA A 131 9.43 -7.52 -2.18
CA ALA A 131 8.68 -6.28 -2.07
C ALA A 131 9.47 -5.14 -2.69
N ALA A 132 8.76 -4.24 -3.37
CA ALA A 132 9.31 -3.02 -3.93
C ALA A 132 8.48 -1.85 -3.38
N HIS A 133 9.06 -1.10 -2.43
CA HIS A 133 8.38 0.01 -1.78
C HIS A 133 8.27 1.22 -2.72
N PRO A 134 7.34 2.15 -2.51
CA PRO A 134 7.28 3.41 -3.25
C PRO A 134 8.61 4.17 -3.16
N GLU A 135 8.89 5.02 -4.14
CA GLU A 135 9.99 5.97 -4.06
C GLU A 135 9.75 6.95 -2.91
N MET A 136 10.82 7.27 -2.20
CA MET A 136 10.82 8.22 -1.10
C MET A 136 11.72 9.39 -1.48
N PHE A 137 11.26 10.60 -1.19
CA PHE A 137 11.92 11.86 -1.57
C PHE A 137 12.40 12.59 -0.33
N PHE A 138 13.32 13.54 -0.49
CA PHE A 138 13.77 14.48 0.53
C PHE A 138 14.46 13.85 1.76
N HIS A 139 15.13 12.72 1.57
CA HIS A 139 16.03 12.18 2.59
C HIS A 139 17.39 12.85 2.50
N ASP A 140 18.03 13.10 3.66
CA ASP A 140 19.45 13.47 3.69
C ASP A 140 20.24 12.35 3.03
N CYS A 141 20.95 12.68 1.97
CA CYS A 141 21.64 11.72 1.14
C CYS A 141 23.15 11.94 1.18
N PHE A 142 23.87 10.85 1.16
CA PHE A 142 25.33 10.83 1.18
C PHE A 142 25.83 9.97 0.02
N GLU A 143 26.80 10.50 -0.71
CA GLU A 143 27.58 9.72 -1.65
C GLU A 143 28.73 9.00 -0.92
N ILE A 144 28.75 7.70 -0.99
CA ILE A 144 29.75 6.82 -0.38
C ILE A 144 30.58 6.21 -1.51
N VAL A 145 31.88 6.47 -1.54
CA VAL A 145 32.80 5.99 -2.56
C VAL A 145 33.61 4.80 -2.01
N PHE A 146 33.64 3.70 -2.76
CA PHE A 146 34.34 2.45 -2.42
C PHE A 146 35.57 2.24 -3.32
N GLY A 147 36.53 3.16 -3.27
CA GLY A 147 37.74 3.11 -4.07
C GLY A 147 37.47 3.01 -5.57
N GLU A 148 38.03 1.98 -6.22
CA GLU A 148 37.84 1.68 -7.64
C GLU A 148 36.49 1.03 -7.97
N HIS A 149 35.73 0.64 -6.94
CA HIS A 149 34.47 -0.08 -7.07
C HIS A 149 33.25 0.84 -7.21
N GLY A 150 33.45 2.14 -7.43
CA GLY A 150 32.37 3.10 -7.68
C GLY A 150 31.78 3.73 -6.43
N ALA A 151 30.65 4.42 -6.60
CA ALA A 151 29.96 5.14 -5.54
C ALA A 151 28.49 4.72 -5.44
N LEU A 152 27.92 4.84 -4.23
CA LEU A 152 26.49 4.71 -3.97
C LEU A 152 25.95 5.95 -3.28
N THR A 153 24.78 6.40 -3.67
CA THR A 153 24.03 7.39 -2.93
C THR A 153 22.99 6.71 -2.05
N ALA A 154 23.11 6.90 -0.74
CA ALA A 154 22.25 6.32 0.27
C ALA A 154 21.70 7.39 1.21
N SER A 155 20.50 7.15 1.78
CA SER A 155 19.98 8.02 2.84
C SER A 155 20.84 7.98 4.10
N ALA A 156 20.76 9.04 4.91
CA ALA A 156 21.47 9.17 6.20
C ALA A 156 21.27 7.95 7.12
N THR A 157 20.10 7.34 7.06
CA THR A 157 19.69 6.20 7.88
C THR A 157 19.97 4.85 7.25
N HIS A 158 20.50 4.80 6.02
CA HIS A 158 20.84 3.54 5.37
C HIS A 158 21.94 2.82 6.15
N LEU A 159 21.86 1.49 6.25
CA LEU A 159 22.79 0.71 7.07
C LEU A 159 23.80 -0.06 6.24
N TRP A 160 25.02 -0.03 6.70
CA TRP A 160 26.20 -0.66 6.12
C TRP A 160 26.78 -1.73 7.03
N VAL A 161 26.96 -2.94 6.54
CA VAL A 161 27.68 -4.00 7.24
C VAL A 161 29.17 -3.75 7.03
N VAL A 162 29.85 -3.23 8.04
CA VAL A 162 31.27 -2.90 7.98
C VAL A 162 32.08 -3.78 8.92
N ARG A 163 33.29 -4.14 8.51
CA ARG A 163 34.12 -5.10 9.22
C ARG A 163 34.65 -4.61 10.59
N ARG A 164 34.86 -3.30 10.76
CA ARG A 164 35.32 -2.75 12.05
C ARG A 164 34.31 -2.84 13.16
N SER A 165 33.04 -3.02 12.83
CA SER A 165 31.95 -3.09 13.79
C SER A 165 31.20 -4.41 13.59
N PRO A 166 30.95 -5.18 14.64
CA PRO A 166 30.06 -6.32 14.57
C PRO A 166 28.64 -5.90 14.26
N GLU A 167 28.32 -4.61 14.41
CA GLU A 167 27.05 -3.98 14.14
C GLU A 167 27.14 -3.16 12.85
N PRO A 168 26.12 -3.23 11.98
CA PRO A 168 26.02 -2.32 10.87
C PRO A 168 25.87 -0.88 11.35
N VAL A 169 26.54 0.00 10.66
CA VAL A 169 26.56 1.42 10.98
C VAL A 169 25.62 2.18 10.04
N THR A 170 24.96 3.23 10.51
CA THR A 170 24.23 4.13 9.63
C THR A 170 25.18 4.87 8.70
N THR A 171 24.68 5.40 7.58
CA THR A 171 25.49 6.27 6.71
C THR A 171 26.14 7.41 7.49
N LEU A 172 25.42 8.02 8.46
CA LEU A 172 25.95 9.04 9.35
C LEU A 172 27.10 8.58 10.23
N SER A 173 27.13 7.29 10.59
CA SER A 173 28.16 6.69 11.45
C SER A 173 29.28 6.01 10.67
N LEU A 174 29.15 5.93 9.35
CA LEU A 174 30.14 5.35 8.44
C LEU A 174 31.40 6.23 8.41
N ARG A 175 32.57 5.62 8.31
CA ARG A 175 33.86 6.31 8.31
C ARG A 175 34.69 5.95 7.08
N VAL A 176 35.50 6.87 6.62
CA VAL A 176 36.55 6.56 5.65
C VAL A 176 37.50 5.51 6.26
N GLY A 177 37.78 4.44 5.52
CA GLY A 177 38.50 3.28 5.95
C GLY A 177 37.65 2.10 6.43
N ASP A 178 36.31 2.25 6.56
CA ASP A 178 35.42 1.11 6.78
C ASP A 178 35.42 0.17 5.59
N GLU A 179 35.41 -1.14 5.85
CA GLU A 179 35.40 -2.17 4.82
C GLU A 179 34.06 -2.92 4.83
N VAL A 180 33.44 -3.06 3.66
CA VAL A 180 32.26 -3.90 3.41
C VAL A 180 32.72 -5.20 2.73
N ASP A 181 32.19 -6.35 3.13
CA ASP A 181 32.54 -7.66 2.55
C ASP A 181 31.57 -8.04 1.42
N ARG A 182 32.13 -8.47 0.29
CA ARG A 182 31.41 -9.02 -0.86
C ARG A 182 32.05 -10.34 -1.27
N ASP A 183 31.50 -11.44 -0.82
CA ASP A 183 32.00 -12.81 -1.07
C ASP A 183 33.52 -12.95 -0.82
N GLY A 184 34.01 -12.41 0.33
CA GLY A 184 35.42 -12.40 0.72
C GLY A 184 36.27 -11.28 0.12
N GLN A 185 35.76 -10.51 -0.82
CA GLN A 185 36.40 -9.29 -1.33
C GLN A 185 36.06 -8.08 -0.43
N ARG A 186 37.07 -7.32 -0.05
CA ARG A 186 36.99 -6.17 0.84
C ARG A 186 36.82 -4.88 0.02
N LEU A 187 35.69 -4.19 0.22
CA LEU A 187 35.41 -2.91 -0.40
C LEU A 187 35.58 -1.81 0.65
N ALA A 188 36.69 -1.05 0.58
CA ALA A 188 36.96 0.01 1.53
C ALA A 188 36.24 1.31 1.15
N VAL A 189 35.62 1.96 2.12
CA VAL A 189 35.08 3.32 1.99
C VAL A 189 36.23 4.30 1.91
N THR A 190 36.35 4.99 0.79
CA THR A 190 37.45 5.96 0.55
C THR A 190 37.01 7.41 0.68
N ARG A 191 35.72 7.69 0.52
CA ARG A 191 35.15 9.04 0.67
C ARG A 191 33.67 8.94 1.05
N ILE A 192 33.24 9.89 1.90
CA ILE A 192 31.83 10.12 2.23
C ILE A 192 31.58 11.61 2.04
N ARG A 193 30.53 11.96 1.30
CA ARG A 193 30.17 13.34 1.02
C ARG A 193 28.65 13.49 1.11
N GLU A 194 28.16 14.50 1.80
CA GLU A 194 26.78 14.90 1.74
C GLU A 194 26.44 15.42 0.34
N VAL A 195 25.29 15.01 -0.19
CA VAL A 195 24.81 15.40 -1.52
C VAL A 195 23.36 15.90 -1.41
N PRO A 196 22.92 16.75 -2.36
CA PRO A 196 21.51 17.14 -2.40
C PRO A 196 20.59 15.93 -2.34
N SER A 197 19.44 16.08 -1.68
CA SER A 197 18.43 15.02 -1.59
C SER A 197 18.03 14.52 -2.98
N VAL A 198 18.02 13.21 -3.15
CA VAL A 198 17.57 12.54 -4.38
C VAL A 198 16.45 11.54 -4.01
N PRO A 199 15.57 11.22 -4.96
CA PRO A 199 14.59 10.15 -4.72
C PRO A 199 15.29 8.86 -4.29
N VAL A 200 14.83 8.25 -3.20
CA VAL A 200 15.38 7.01 -2.66
C VAL A 200 14.30 5.93 -2.56
N ARG A 201 14.66 4.68 -2.71
CA ARG A 201 13.73 3.56 -2.68
C ARG A 201 14.28 2.40 -1.88
N CYS A 202 13.39 1.66 -1.21
CA CYS A 202 13.71 0.42 -0.53
C CYS A 202 13.08 -0.78 -1.26
N ILE A 203 13.79 -1.89 -1.29
CA ILE A 203 13.25 -3.19 -1.73
C ILE A 203 13.52 -4.25 -0.67
N SER A 204 12.74 -5.32 -0.68
CA SER A 204 13.03 -6.54 0.07
C SER A 204 13.39 -7.65 -0.92
N VAL A 205 14.34 -8.51 -0.53
CA VAL A 205 14.79 -9.65 -1.31
C VAL A 205 14.73 -10.92 -0.49
N ASP A 206 14.63 -12.08 -1.14
CA ASP A 206 14.56 -13.40 -0.49
C ASP A 206 15.92 -14.00 -0.17
N SER A 207 17.02 -13.28 -0.41
CA SER A 207 18.36 -13.77 -0.06
C SER A 207 18.50 -14.09 1.43
N PRO A 208 19.26 -15.10 1.83
CA PRO A 208 19.48 -15.46 3.23
C PRO A 208 20.10 -14.34 4.06
N SER A 209 20.94 -13.52 3.43
CA SER A 209 21.55 -12.33 4.03
C SER A 209 20.63 -11.12 4.06
N ARG A 210 19.50 -11.16 3.34
CA ARG A 210 18.63 -10.01 3.06
C ARG A 210 19.39 -8.86 2.41
N GLN A 211 20.53 -9.15 1.84
CA GLN A 211 21.34 -8.21 1.09
C GLN A 211 21.20 -8.48 -0.40
N PHE A 212 21.26 -7.44 -1.17
CA PHE A 212 21.34 -7.49 -2.63
C PHE A 212 22.47 -6.57 -3.08
N LEU A 213 23.03 -6.85 -4.23
CA LEU A 213 24.13 -6.07 -4.77
C LEU A 213 23.57 -4.86 -5.55
N ALA A 214 23.98 -3.65 -5.13
CA ALA A 214 23.52 -2.40 -5.72
C ALA A 214 24.69 -1.49 -6.11
N GLY A 215 24.46 -0.60 -7.08
CA GLY A 215 25.47 0.27 -7.65
C GLY A 215 26.41 -0.43 -8.64
N GLU A 216 27.25 0.33 -9.32
CA GLU A 216 28.28 -0.23 -10.21
C GLU A 216 29.26 -1.14 -9.45
N GLY A 217 29.45 -0.87 -8.15
CA GLY A 217 30.30 -1.65 -7.24
C GLY A 217 29.65 -2.86 -6.58
N LEU A 218 28.35 -3.14 -6.78
CA LEU A 218 27.62 -4.30 -6.25
C LEU A 218 27.66 -4.46 -4.71
N ILE A 219 27.06 -3.57 -3.90
CA ILE A 219 27.16 -3.46 -2.42
C ILE A 219 25.89 -3.89 -1.61
N PRO A 220 25.96 -4.60 -0.41
CA PRO A 220 24.84 -5.28 0.30
C PRO A 220 24.05 -4.53 1.43
N THR A 221 22.66 -4.84 1.74
CA THR A 221 21.79 -4.14 2.76
C THR A 221 20.56 -4.91 3.40
N HIS A 222 19.87 -4.49 4.60
CA HIS A 222 18.98 -5.33 5.52
C HIS A 222 17.78 -4.76 6.43
N ASN A 223 16.87 -5.63 7.23
CA ASN A 223 15.72 -5.30 8.18
C ASN A 223 15.20 -6.32 9.30
N THR A 224 14.20 -6.05 10.36
CA THR A 224 13.99 -6.68 11.72
C THR A 224 12.61 -7.02 12.36
N ASP A 225 12.52 -7.84 13.58
CA ASP A 225 11.36 -8.33 14.39
C ASP A 225 11.54 -8.52 15.91
N SER A 226 10.53 -8.25 16.80
CA SER A 226 10.65 -8.33 18.27
C SER A 226 9.63 -9.20 19.05
N LEU A 227 8.30 -8.95 19.03
CA LEU A 227 7.35 -9.61 19.94
C LEU A 227 7.23 -11.12 19.72
N ILE A 228 6.99 -11.54 18.48
CA ILE A 228 6.68 -12.93 18.11
C ILE A 228 7.85 -13.88 18.39
N LEU A 229 9.09 -13.48 18.03
CA LEU A 229 10.25 -14.34 18.27
C LEU A 229 10.60 -14.46 19.77
N ASN A 230 10.38 -13.42 20.56
CA ASN A 230 10.57 -13.50 22.01
C ASN A 230 9.51 -14.40 22.69
N ALA A 231 8.27 -14.41 22.19
CA ALA A 231 7.24 -15.34 22.65
C ALA A 231 7.62 -16.79 22.34
N ILE A 232 8.15 -17.09 21.15
CA ILE A 232 8.65 -18.42 20.79
C ILE A 232 9.85 -18.79 21.67
N LEU A 233 10.81 -17.88 21.89
CA LEU A 233 11.96 -18.11 22.76
C LEU A 233 11.49 -18.51 24.16
N TYR A 234 10.58 -17.77 24.77
CA TYR A 234 10.04 -18.07 26.10
C TYR A 234 9.36 -19.45 26.15
N ALA A 235 8.55 -19.76 25.14
CA ALA A 235 7.88 -21.06 25.00
C ALA A 235 8.86 -22.24 24.79
N VAL A 236 10.07 -21.99 24.32
CA VAL A 236 11.10 -23.03 24.14
C VAL A 236 11.96 -23.18 25.39
N THR A 237 12.26 -22.08 26.10
CA THR A 237 13.28 -22.06 27.17
C THR A 237 12.72 -22.14 28.56
N CYS A 238 11.63 -21.44 28.88
CA CYS A 238 11.13 -21.22 30.24
C CYS A 238 9.78 -21.88 30.55
N ASP A 239 8.80 -21.87 29.65
CA ASP A 239 7.51 -22.55 29.82
C ASP A 239 7.18 -23.40 28.58
N PRO A 240 7.81 -24.60 28.43
CA PRO A 240 7.65 -25.44 27.24
C PRO A 240 6.18 -25.71 26.91
N ILE A 241 5.75 -25.25 25.71
CA ILE A 241 4.37 -25.39 25.25
C ILE A 241 4.29 -25.44 23.72
N ASP A 242 3.47 -26.34 23.18
CA ASP A 242 3.23 -26.45 21.75
C ASP A 242 2.72 -25.13 21.18
N THR A 243 3.43 -24.63 20.18
CA THR A 243 3.21 -23.30 19.61
C THR A 243 2.85 -23.40 18.12
N ILE A 244 1.92 -22.57 17.66
CA ILE A 244 1.66 -22.37 16.24
C ILE A 244 1.69 -20.88 15.90
N LEU A 245 2.41 -20.53 14.83
CA LEU A 245 2.45 -19.20 14.25
C LEU A 245 1.71 -19.19 12.92
N TYR A 246 0.70 -18.35 12.81
CA TYR A 246 0.01 -18.06 11.57
C TYR A 246 0.55 -16.80 10.91
N GLN A 247 0.97 -16.93 9.67
CA GLN A 247 1.38 -15.86 8.77
C GLN A 247 0.28 -15.63 7.73
N THR A 248 0.35 -14.53 6.98
CA THR A 248 -0.67 -14.18 5.98
C THR A 248 -0.80 -15.17 4.82
N SER A 249 0.26 -15.90 4.49
CA SER A 249 0.30 -16.92 3.44
C SER A 249 1.35 -18.00 3.70
N GLN A 250 1.26 -19.14 2.96
CA GLN A 250 2.23 -20.22 3.01
C GLN A 250 3.67 -19.75 2.68
N THR A 251 3.81 -18.91 1.67
CA THR A 251 5.11 -18.37 1.26
C THR A 251 5.73 -17.51 2.36
N VAL A 252 4.92 -16.65 2.99
CA VAL A 252 5.37 -15.78 4.10
C VAL A 252 5.74 -16.62 5.33
N ALA A 253 4.98 -17.69 5.63
CA ALA A 253 5.31 -18.63 6.71
C ALA A 253 6.65 -19.33 6.47
N ALA A 254 6.88 -19.81 5.26
CA ALA A 254 8.14 -20.45 4.88
C ALA A 254 9.32 -19.47 4.95
N ASP A 255 9.14 -18.24 4.51
CA ASP A 255 10.14 -17.18 4.60
C ASP A 255 10.46 -16.84 6.07
N PHE A 256 9.48 -16.63 6.91
CA PHE A 256 9.67 -16.37 8.34
C PHE A 256 10.50 -17.48 9.02
N SER A 257 10.19 -18.74 8.71
CA SER A 257 10.96 -19.88 9.24
C SER A 257 12.44 -19.76 8.93
N ARG A 258 12.79 -19.64 7.65
CA ARG A 258 14.18 -19.63 7.17
C ARG A 258 14.96 -18.38 7.58
N THR A 259 14.31 -17.24 7.56
CA THR A 259 14.99 -15.94 7.66
C THR A 259 15.00 -15.37 9.06
N ARG A 260 14.01 -15.73 9.91
CA ARG A 260 13.87 -15.18 11.26
C ARG A 260 14.02 -16.24 12.34
N LEU A 261 13.24 -17.33 12.27
CA LEU A 261 13.29 -18.38 13.30
C LEU A 261 14.63 -19.13 13.27
N ASP A 262 15.10 -19.58 12.10
CA ASP A 262 16.41 -20.25 11.98
C ASP A 262 17.58 -19.33 12.34
N ARG A 263 17.43 -18.01 12.14
CA ARG A 263 18.41 -17.03 12.60
C ARG A 263 18.42 -16.93 14.12
N MET A 264 17.25 -16.87 14.77
CA MET A 264 17.17 -16.89 16.22
C MET A 264 17.86 -18.16 16.78
N HIS A 265 17.62 -19.32 16.21
CA HIS A 265 18.29 -20.58 16.60
C HIS A 265 19.81 -20.50 16.49
N ARG A 266 20.33 -19.92 15.41
CA ARG A 266 21.79 -19.81 15.20
C ARG A 266 22.48 -18.85 16.15
N HIS A 267 21.80 -17.78 16.56
CA HIS A 267 22.44 -16.69 17.31
C HIS A 267 22.00 -16.59 18.76
N SER A 268 20.97 -17.33 19.19
CA SER A 268 20.56 -17.46 20.59
C SER A 268 20.87 -18.87 21.08
N PRO A 269 22.08 -19.12 21.66
CA PRO A 269 22.56 -20.46 21.94
C PRO A 269 21.63 -21.30 22.82
N GLU A 270 20.92 -20.67 23.77
CA GLU A 270 19.99 -21.37 24.66
C GLU A 270 18.77 -21.93 23.93
N VAL A 271 18.35 -21.29 22.84
CA VAL A 271 17.28 -21.78 21.97
C VAL A 271 17.82 -22.79 20.95
N GLY A 272 18.94 -22.44 20.32
CA GLY A 272 19.53 -23.23 19.24
C GLY A 272 19.93 -24.63 19.66
N LYS A 273 20.51 -24.81 20.86
CA LYS A 273 20.89 -26.14 21.38
C LYS A 273 19.72 -27.09 21.68
N ARG A 274 18.50 -26.52 21.82
CA ARG A 274 17.27 -27.28 22.08
C ARG A 274 16.56 -27.78 20.81
N VAL A 275 16.94 -27.27 19.64
CA VAL A 275 16.36 -27.71 18.36
C VAL A 275 16.85 -29.10 18.02
N LEU A 276 15.94 -30.05 17.78
CA LEU A 276 16.27 -31.39 17.32
C LEU A 276 16.66 -31.31 15.84
N THR A 277 17.86 -31.82 15.53
CA THR A 277 18.41 -31.85 14.17
C THR A 277 18.26 -33.20 13.51
N GLY A 278 17.91 -33.23 12.22
CA GLY A 278 17.85 -34.43 11.38
C GLY A 278 16.45 -34.86 10.94
N GLY A 279 16.34 -35.37 9.73
CA GLY A 279 15.13 -35.94 9.16
C GLY A 279 13.98 -34.95 9.10
N SER A 280 12.85 -35.35 9.71
CA SER A 280 11.61 -34.53 9.77
C SER A 280 11.54 -33.58 10.99
N ALA A 281 12.56 -33.55 11.85
CA ALA A 281 12.53 -32.79 13.10
C ALA A 281 12.75 -31.28 12.91
N ASP A 282 13.41 -30.87 11.82
CA ASP A 282 13.66 -29.49 11.47
C ASP A 282 13.24 -29.23 10.01
N THR A 283 11.97 -28.91 9.82
CA THR A 283 11.40 -28.56 8.51
C THR A 283 11.04 -27.08 8.43
N VAL A 284 10.71 -26.59 7.24
CA VAL A 284 10.30 -25.20 7.05
C VAL A 284 8.99 -24.86 7.82
N HIS A 285 8.10 -25.84 8.03
CA HIS A 285 6.81 -25.61 8.67
C HIS A 285 6.70 -26.22 10.08
N ALA A 286 7.71 -26.91 10.57
CA ALA A 286 7.71 -27.52 11.90
C ALA A 286 9.13 -27.64 12.47
N LYS A 287 9.33 -27.15 13.70
CA LYS A 287 10.57 -27.26 14.48
C LYS A 287 10.27 -28.01 15.77
N TYR A 288 10.96 -29.12 16.00
CA TYR A 288 10.84 -29.91 17.21
C TYR A 288 11.99 -29.59 18.16
N TYR A 289 11.72 -29.63 19.45
CA TYR A 289 12.70 -29.31 20.49
C TYR A 289 12.87 -30.45 21.47
N ASP A 290 14.01 -30.47 22.17
CA ASP A 290 14.42 -31.49 23.14
C ASP A 290 13.42 -31.64 24.31
N SER A 291 12.67 -30.57 24.64
CA SER A 291 11.56 -30.57 25.61
C SER A 291 10.30 -31.31 25.14
N GLY A 292 10.31 -31.85 23.92
CA GLY A 292 9.17 -32.56 23.31
C GLY A 292 8.11 -31.65 22.68
N ILE A 293 8.31 -30.32 22.70
CA ILE A 293 7.37 -29.38 22.09
C ILE A 293 7.63 -29.20 20.59
N VAL A 294 6.63 -28.73 19.87
CA VAL A 294 6.72 -28.35 18.46
C VAL A 294 6.30 -26.90 18.25
N VAL A 295 7.06 -26.19 17.42
CA VAL A 295 6.67 -24.88 16.86
C VAL A 295 6.29 -25.07 15.39
N ASN A 296 5.01 -24.88 15.08
CA ASN A 296 4.49 -24.96 13.72
C ASN A 296 4.36 -23.56 13.11
N LEU A 297 4.59 -23.46 11.79
CA LEU A 297 4.37 -22.25 10.98
C LEU A 297 3.31 -22.57 9.93
N SER A 298 2.23 -21.78 9.92
CA SER A 298 1.05 -22.05 9.12
C SER A 298 0.43 -20.75 8.59
N TRP A 299 -0.72 -20.83 7.95
CA TRP A 299 -1.48 -19.70 7.39
C TRP A 299 -2.99 -19.92 7.58
N PRO A 300 -3.82 -18.84 7.53
CA PRO A 300 -5.21 -18.90 7.93
C PRO A 300 -6.11 -19.53 6.85
N THR A 301 -6.13 -20.86 6.79
CA THR A 301 -7.13 -21.66 6.06
C THR A 301 -7.87 -22.57 7.03
N ILE A 302 -9.08 -22.99 6.69
CA ILE A 302 -9.89 -23.81 7.59
C ILE A 302 -9.19 -25.12 7.96
N ASN A 303 -8.49 -25.74 7.04
CA ASN A 303 -7.74 -26.98 7.29
C ASN A 303 -6.60 -26.78 8.30
N GLU A 304 -5.90 -25.66 8.23
CA GLU A 304 -4.77 -25.34 9.10
C GLU A 304 -5.24 -24.80 10.46
N MET A 305 -6.37 -24.11 10.48
CA MET A 305 -6.97 -23.56 11.71
C MET A 305 -7.92 -24.55 12.42
N SER A 306 -8.13 -25.76 11.86
CA SER A 306 -8.97 -26.82 12.44
C SER A 306 -8.15 -27.93 13.09
N GLY A 307 -8.70 -28.63 14.06
CA GLY A 307 -8.31 -29.96 14.53
C GLY A 307 -7.29 -30.02 15.66
N ARG A 308 -6.13 -29.40 15.62
CA ARG A 308 -5.04 -29.65 16.59
C ARG A 308 -5.02 -28.65 17.75
N PRO A 309 -5.16 -29.08 19.03
CA PRO A 309 -4.93 -28.19 20.18
C PRO A 309 -3.51 -27.62 20.19
N ARG A 310 -3.36 -26.33 20.60
CA ARG A 310 -2.09 -25.65 20.77
C ARG A 310 -2.12 -24.80 22.03
N GLY A 311 -1.04 -24.82 22.79
CA GLY A 311 -0.96 -24.02 24.02
C GLY A 311 -0.67 -22.57 23.76
N LEU A 312 0.10 -22.25 22.70
CA LEU A 312 0.40 -20.90 22.28
C LEU A 312 0.06 -20.73 20.80
N VAL A 313 -0.82 -19.76 20.51
CA VAL A 313 -1.20 -19.36 19.15
C VAL A 313 -0.69 -17.93 18.91
N LEU A 314 0.05 -17.73 17.83
CA LEU A 314 0.61 -16.46 17.42
C LEU A 314 0.03 -16.05 16.06
N LEU A 315 -0.52 -14.84 15.97
CA LEU A 315 -1.10 -14.25 14.77
C LEU A 315 -0.36 -12.93 14.49
N THR A 316 0.35 -12.85 13.39
CA THR A 316 1.12 -11.66 13.01
C THR A 316 0.61 -11.05 11.71
N ASP A 317 0.64 -9.70 11.61
CA ASP A 317 0.02 -8.98 10.50
C ASP A 317 -1.49 -9.29 10.34
N TYR A 318 -2.21 -9.35 11.47
CA TYR A 318 -3.60 -9.82 11.54
C TYR A 318 -4.55 -9.11 10.58
N ASP A 319 -4.41 -7.80 10.41
CA ASP A 319 -5.30 -7.03 9.51
C ASP A 319 -5.08 -7.34 8.02
N ARG A 320 -4.01 -8.05 7.69
CA ARG A 320 -3.77 -8.59 6.34
C ARG A 320 -4.29 -10.01 6.15
N MET A 321 -4.79 -10.64 7.22
CA MET A 321 -5.43 -11.96 7.15
C MET A 321 -6.90 -11.83 6.73
N PRO A 322 -7.52 -12.91 6.18
CA PRO A 322 -8.96 -12.95 5.99
C PRO A 322 -9.67 -12.71 7.32
N GLN A 323 -10.65 -11.81 7.36
CA GLN A 323 -11.41 -11.52 8.59
C GLN A 323 -12.45 -12.59 8.93
N ASP A 324 -12.75 -13.47 7.99
CA ASP A 324 -13.54 -14.68 8.15
C ASP A 324 -12.88 -15.82 7.37
N VAL A 325 -12.75 -16.98 7.99
CA VAL A 325 -12.13 -18.16 7.40
C VAL A 325 -13.22 -19.14 7.02
N ASP A 326 -13.60 -19.15 5.75
CA ASP A 326 -14.60 -20.05 5.16
C ASP A 326 -15.96 -20.08 5.90
N GLY A 327 -16.39 -18.97 6.53
CA GLY A 327 -17.65 -18.85 7.28
C GLY A 327 -17.60 -19.38 8.71
N GLU A 328 -16.44 -19.83 9.23
CA GLU A 328 -16.30 -20.34 10.60
C GLU A 328 -15.84 -19.30 11.64
N GLY A 329 -15.59 -18.08 11.19
CA GLY A 329 -15.23 -16.95 12.03
C GLY A 329 -13.80 -16.46 11.83
N SER A 330 -13.41 -15.47 12.65
CA SER A 330 -12.11 -14.81 12.52
C SER A 330 -10.93 -15.74 12.87
N PRO A 331 -9.73 -15.52 12.26
CA PRO A 331 -8.51 -16.25 12.66
C PRO A 331 -8.22 -16.16 14.16
N PHE A 332 -8.52 -15.02 14.80
CA PHE A 332 -8.36 -14.86 16.24
C PHE A 332 -9.28 -15.77 17.05
N ASP A 333 -10.58 -15.79 16.74
CA ASP A 333 -11.55 -16.61 17.47
C ASP A 333 -11.31 -18.13 17.22
N LEU A 334 -10.90 -18.51 16.01
CA LEU A 334 -10.46 -19.89 15.72
C LEU A 334 -9.18 -20.23 16.49
N GLY A 335 -8.21 -19.35 16.57
CA GLY A 335 -6.99 -19.49 17.37
C GLY A 335 -7.31 -19.68 18.86
N MET A 336 -8.20 -18.85 19.42
CA MET A 336 -8.66 -18.98 20.81
C MET A 336 -9.28 -20.35 21.14
N LYS A 337 -10.04 -20.92 20.20
CA LYS A 337 -10.58 -22.30 20.36
C LYS A 337 -9.47 -23.35 20.48
N ARG A 338 -8.29 -23.15 19.85
CA ARG A 338 -7.15 -24.10 19.95
C ARG A 338 -6.53 -24.16 21.32
N THR A 339 -6.54 -23.02 22.04
CA THR A 339 -5.89 -22.92 23.36
C THR A 339 -6.75 -23.43 24.51
N THR A 340 -8.03 -23.73 24.28
CA THR A 340 -9.03 -24.09 25.32
C THR A 340 -8.62 -25.24 26.20
N THR A 341 -8.03 -26.31 25.65
CA THR A 341 -7.60 -27.50 26.41
C THR A 341 -6.45 -27.21 27.37
N PHE A 342 -5.68 -26.13 27.13
CA PHE A 342 -4.57 -25.72 27.98
C PHE A 342 -4.99 -24.84 29.16
N ARG A 343 -6.29 -24.52 29.28
CA ARG A 343 -6.90 -23.73 30.39
C ARG A 343 -6.18 -22.39 30.59
N SER A 344 -5.66 -22.11 31.81
CA SER A 344 -4.95 -20.86 32.14
C SER A 344 -3.56 -20.73 31.49
N LYS A 345 -2.98 -21.83 31.00
CA LYS A 345 -1.72 -21.82 30.24
C LYS A 345 -1.92 -21.40 28.78
N GLY A 346 -3.10 -21.69 28.20
CA GLY A 346 -3.37 -21.38 26.81
C GLY A 346 -3.36 -19.88 26.54
N LYS A 347 -2.62 -19.45 25.51
CA LYS A 347 -2.46 -18.05 25.12
C LYS A 347 -2.63 -17.85 23.61
N THR A 348 -3.26 -16.76 23.26
CA THR A 348 -3.27 -16.26 21.88
C THR A 348 -2.66 -14.86 21.84
N ILE A 349 -1.59 -14.68 21.08
CA ILE A 349 -1.00 -13.36 20.81
C ILE A 349 -1.39 -12.96 19.40
N CYS A 350 -1.91 -11.75 19.25
CA CYS A 350 -2.32 -11.16 17.99
C CYS A 350 -1.69 -9.77 17.85
N GLU A 351 -0.94 -9.53 16.75
CA GLU A 351 -0.36 -8.23 16.51
C GLU A 351 -0.59 -7.76 15.08
N SER A 352 -0.77 -6.46 14.90
CA SER A 352 -0.87 -5.80 13.60
C SER A 352 -0.74 -4.28 13.72
N SER A 353 -0.36 -3.62 12.63
CA SER A 353 -0.74 -2.23 12.41
C SER A 353 -2.21 -2.16 11.96
N PRO A 354 -2.95 -1.07 12.27
CA PRO A 354 -4.30 -0.88 11.73
C PRO A 354 -4.31 -0.96 10.21
N GLY A 355 -5.10 -1.84 9.64
CA GLY A 355 -5.25 -2.01 8.19
C GLY A 355 -6.59 -1.50 7.66
N PHE A 356 -7.59 -1.39 8.56
CA PHE A 356 -8.94 -0.98 8.23
C PHE A 356 -9.20 0.48 8.61
N GLU A 357 -10.07 1.10 7.83
CA GLU A 357 -10.55 2.47 8.08
C GLU A 357 -11.61 2.48 9.18
N VAL A 358 -11.85 3.67 9.73
CA VAL A 358 -13.02 3.90 10.59
C VAL A 358 -14.28 3.68 9.77
N GLU A 359 -15.24 2.93 10.31
CA GLU A 359 -16.51 2.64 9.63
C GLU A 359 -17.26 3.93 9.29
N ALA A 360 -17.74 3.99 8.03
CA ALA A 360 -18.44 5.16 7.51
C ALA A 360 -19.79 5.39 8.19
N GLY A 361 -20.25 6.63 8.21
CA GLY A 361 -21.61 6.99 8.64
C GLY A 361 -21.87 7.00 10.14
N THR A 362 -20.88 6.67 10.98
CA THR A 362 -21.02 6.70 12.43
C THR A 362 -20.46 7.99 13.03
N THR A 363 -21.34 8.84 13.56
CA THR A 363 -20.94 9.88 14.52
C THR A 363 -20.53 9.15 15.80
N TRP A 364 -19.25 8.73 15.85
CA TRP A 364 -18.74 8.02 17.01
C TRP A 364 -18.21 9.00 18.05
N ILE A 365 -18.73 8.87 19.27
CA ILE A 365 -18.22 9.57 20.45
C ILE A 365 -17.67 8.47 21.38
N PRO A 366 -16.38 8.53 21.75
CA PRO A 366 -15.80 7.51 22.65
C PRO A 366 -16.53 7.53 24.00
N ARG A 367 -16.96 6.35 24.45
CA ARG A 367 -17.60 6.18 25.78
C ARG A 367 -16.58 6.24 26.91
N THR A 368 -15.34 5.93 26.57
CA THR A 368 -14.20 5.98 27.49
C THR A 368 -12.97 6.52 26.76
N ARG A 369 -11.98 7.03 27.52
CA ARG A 369 -10.79 7.67 26.94
C ARG A 369 -9.98 6.80 26.00
N HIS A 370 -9.92 5.50 26.26
CA HIS A 370 -9.08 4.56 25.51
C HIS A 370 -9.87 3.77 24.44
N GLU A 371 -11.18 3.96 24.33
CA GLU A 371 -11.97 3.26 23.32
C GLU A 371 -11.49 3.61 21.92
N ALA A 372 -11.26 2.60 21.09
CA ALA A 372 -10.94 2.79 19.68
C ALA A 372 -12.22 3.04 18.87
N PRO A 373 -12.16 3.83 17.78
CA PRO A 373 -13.29 4.04 16.91
C PRO A 373 -13.77 2.70 16.28
N PRO A 374 -15.03 2.64 15.83
CA PRO A 374 -15.55 1.45 15.14
C PRO A 374 -14.72 1.16 13.90
N CYS A 375 -13.99 0.05 13.96
CA CYS A 375 -13.14 -0.46 12.89
C CYS A 375 -13.22 -1.98 12.90
N LYS A 376 -12.91 -2.59 11.76
CA LYS A 376 -12.65 -4.04 11.68
C LYS A 376 -11.22 -4.37 12.15
N GLY A 377 -10.91 -5.65 12.19
CA GLY A 377 -9.56 -6.14 12.43
C GLY A 377 -9.07 -5.97 13.86
N ILE A 378 -7.79 -5.60 13.98
CA ILE A 378 -7.07 -5.58 15.26
C ILE A 378 -7.65 -4.57 16.25
N LEU A 379 -8.20 -3.44 15.78
CA LEU A 379 -8.82 -2.44 16.65
C LEU A 379 -10.17 -2.91 17.22
N ALA A 380 -10.94 -3.70 16.48
CA ALA A 380 -12.12 -4.36 17.03
C ALA A 380 -11.73 -5.35 18.15
N LEU A 381 -10.64 -6.10 17.98
CA LEU A 381 -10.09 -6.97 19.01
C LEU A 381 -9.56 -6.18 20.21
N TYR A 382 -8.88 -5.06 19.98
CA TYR A 382 -8.40 -4.16 21.05
C TYR A 382 -9.56 -3.71 21.96
N ASN A 383 -10.70 -3.32 21.38
CA ASN A 383 -11.88 -2.92 22.16
C ASN A 383 -12.50 -4.05 23.01
N ARG A 384 -12.23 -5.33 22.68
CA ARG A 384 -12.63 -6.51 23.49
C ARG A 384 -11.77 -6.70 24.75
N GLY A 385 -10.60 -6.05 24.83
CA GLY A 385 -9.62 -6.15 25.90
C GLY A 385 -9.74 -5.07 26.97
N ASP A 386 -8.70 -4.96 27.78
CA ASP A 386 -8.60 -3.97 28.86
C ASP A 386 -8.08 -2.59 28.37
N ARG A 387 -7.88 -2.43 27.08
CA ARG A 387 -7.62 -1.18 26.35
C ARG A 387 -6.53 -0.34 26.98
N ARG A 388 -5.28 -0.82 26.89
CA ARG A 388 -4.11 -0.10 27.42
C ARG A 388 -3.57 0.88 26.38
N ARG A 389 -3.17 2.08 26.88
CA ARG A 389 -2.48 3.14 26.13
C ARG A 389 -1.15 3.44 26.78
N TRP A 390 -0.16 3.86 25.96
CA TRP A 390 1.18 4.20 26.43
C TRP A 390 1.25 5.66 26.82
N TYR A 391 1.67 5.95 28.06
CA TYR A 391 1.75 7.29 28.62
C TYR A 391 3.19 7.68 28.85
N TRP A 392 3.51 8.93 28.53
CA TRP A 392 4.76 9.58 28.81
C TRP A 392 4.62 10.60 29.94
N LYS A 393 5.69 10.72 30.77
CA LYS A 393 5.82 11.79 31.75
C LYS A 393 6.55 12.97 31.09
N CYS A 394 5.94 14.14 31.05
CA CYS A 394 6.58 15.36 30.53
C CYS A 394 7.87 15.65 31.32
N PRO A 395 9.04 15.82 30.68
CA PRO A 395 10.30 16.08 31.39
C PRO A 395 10.33 17.45 32.09
N HIS A 396 9.47 18.37 31.70
CA HIS A 396 9.42 19.73 32.23
C HIS A 396 8.37 19.89 33.31
N CYS A 397 7.08 19.68 33.03
CA CYS A 397 6.00 19.88 34.01
C CYS A 397 5.63 18.61 34.80
N ARG A 398 6.16 17.42 34.42
CA ARG A 398 5.94 16.12 35.06
C ARG A 398 4.51 15.55 34.95
N GLU A 399 3.64 16.18 34.17
CA GLU A 399 2.31 15.66 33.89
C GLU A 399 2.37 14.49 32.88
N TRP A 400 1.40 13.55 32.96
CA TRP A 400 1.34 12.37 32.13
C TRP A 400 0.40 12.57 30.95
N PHE A 401 0.83 12.18 29.75
CA PHE A 401 0.06 12.33 28.53
C PHE A 401 0.33 11.20 27.50
N GLU A 402 -0.58 11.02 26.56
CA GLU A 402 -0.42 10.10 25.42
C GLU A 402 0.33 10.81 24.28
N PRO A 403 1.42 10.23 23.74
CA PRO A 403 2.18 10.83 22.65
C PRO A 403 1.52 10.56 21.30
N VAL A 404 0.54 11.37 20.92
CA VAL A 404 -0.21 11.28 19.67
C VAL A 404 0.35 12.23 18.62
N PHE A 405 0.09 11.96 17.32
CA PHE A 405 0.61 12.75 16.21
C PHE A 405 0.19 14.22 16.26
N ASP A 406 -1.03 14.51 16.67
CA ASP A 406 -1.57 15.89 16.77
C ASP A 406 -0.80 16.80 17.73
N LEU A 407 -0.02 16.23 18.65
CA LEU A 407 0.88 16.96 19.54
C LEU A 407 2.20 17.35 18.88
N LEU A 408 2.54 16.80 17.71
CA LEU A 408 3.70 17.24 16.95
C LEU A 408 3.42 18.63 16.36
N LYS A 409 4.39 19.53 16.51
CA LYS A 409 4.37 20.89 16.00
C LYS A 409 5.54 21.07 15.02
N TYR A 410 5.27 21.69 13.90
CA TYR A 410 6.22 21.92 12.83
C TYR A 410 5.81 23.16 12.02
N PRO A 411 6.73 23.87 11.34
CA PRO A 411 6.40 24.99 10.48
C PRO A 411 5.62 24.51 9.24
N THR A 412 4.67 25.33 8.76
CA THR A 412 3.80 25.01 7.63
C THR A 412 4.25 25.61 6.30
N ASP A 413 5.11 26.65 6.36
CA ASP A 413 5.50 27.47 5.19
C ASP A 413 6.82 27.01 4.57
N VAL A 414 7.24 25.78 4.86
CA VAL A 414 8.51 25.20 4.42
C VAL A 414 8.26 23.84 3.74
N SER A 415 9.28 23.27 3.12
CA SER A 415 9.16 21.94 2.53
C SER A 415 8.83 20.85 3.58
N PRO A 416 8.18 19.73 3.19
CA PRO A 416 7.90 18.61 4.12
C PRO A 416 9.12 18.12 4.89
N THR A 417 10.29 18.09 4.27
CA THR A 417 11.56 17.68 4.88
C THR A 417 12.01 18.68 5.94
N GLU A 418 11.99 19.98 5.65
CA GLU A 418 12.33 21.03 6.61
C GLU A 418 11.33 21.06 7.79
N ALA A 419 10.03 20.90 7.49
CA ALA A 419 9.00 20.79 8.52
C ALA A 419 9.27 19.59 9.45
N GLY A 420 9.60 18.43 8.85
CA GLY A 420 9.96 17.23 9.59
C GLY A 420 11.21 17.41 10.45
N ALA A 421 12.27 18.00 9.91
CA ALA A 421 13.52 18.27 10.64
C ALA A 421 13.32 19.23 11.82
N ALA A 422 12.39 20.18 11.70
CA ALA A 422 12.05 21.14 12.75
C ALA A 422 10.96 20.63 13.72
N ALA A 423 10.47 19.40 13.59
CA ALA A 423 9.37 18.87 14.37
C ALA A 423 9.74 18.67 15.85
N TRP A 424 8.84 19.08 16.74
CA TRP A 424 8.91 18.88 18.19
C TRP A 424 7.53 18.55 18.74
N MET A 425 7.44 18.01 19.95
CA MET A 425 6.16 17.67 20.57
C MET A 425 5.78 18.69 21.64
N ALA A 426 4.52 19.14 21.60
CA ALA A 426 3.95 20.02 22.61
C ALA A 426 3.28 19.19 23.71
N CYS A 427 3.68 19.38 24.96
CA CYS A 427 2.95 18.80 26.09
C CYS A 427 1.53 19.38 26.14
N PRO A 428 0.46 18.55 26.16
CA PRO A 428 -0.92 19.05 26.11
C PRO A 428 -1.35 19.78 27.39
N HIS A 429 -0.65 19.61 28.50
CA HIS A 429 -0.99 20.24 29.78
C HIS A 429 -0.49 21.70 29.88
N ASN A 430 0.79 21.93 29.58
CA ASN A 430 1.42 23.24 29.77
C ASN A 430 2.18 23.74 28.54
N GLY A 431 2.01 23.15 27.36
CA GLY A 431 2.68 23.59 26.14
C GLY A 431 4.21 23.43 26.14
N CYS A 432 4.77 22.63 27.07
CA CYS A 432 6.21 22.44 27.16
C CYS A 432 6.76 21.84 25.85
N VAL A 433 7.86 22.39 25.38
CA VAL A 433 8.56 21.91 24.16
C VAL A 433 9.37 20.68 24.52
N ILE A 434 9.10 19.57 23.85
CA ILE A 434 9.82 18.29 23.97
C ILE A 434 10.51 18.04 22.63
N THR A 435 11.84 18.00 22.65
CA THR A 435 12.66 17.78 21.46
C THR A 435 12.87 16.28 21.16
N PRO A 436 13.14 15.89 19.89
CA PRO A 436 13.28 14.48 19.52
C PRO A 436 14.35 13.68 20.28
N ASP A 437 15.42 14.33 20.73
CA ASP A 437 16.51 13.72 21.50
C ASP A 437 16.03 13.19 22.87
N LEU A 438 15.00 13.78 23.46
CA LEU A 438 14.43 13.33 24.73
C LEU A 438 13.55 12.08 24.60
N LYS A 439 13.19 11.71 23.38
CA LYS A 439 12.25 10.61 23.11
C LYS A 439 12.66 9.28 23.76
N TYR A 440 13.94 8.93 23.69
CA TYR A 440 14.46 7.69 24.27
C TYR A 440 14.27 7.64 25.79
N GLU A 441 14.71 8.67 26.50
CA GLU A 441 14.62 8.75 27.96
C GLU A 441 13.17 8.80 28.46
N ILE A 442 12.31 9.55 27.75
CA ILE A 442 10.88 9.62 28.10
C ILE A 442 10.21 8.26 27.88
N ASN A 443 10.55 7.55 26.81
CA ASN A 443 10.04 6.20 26.54
C ASN A 443 10.44 5.22 27.63
N LYS A 444 11.69 5.27 28.10
CA LYS A 444 12.20 4.41 29.16
C LYS A 444 11.42 4.57 30.48
N ALA A 445 10.93 5.79 30.75
CA ALA A 445 10.08 6.09 31.90
C ALA A 445 8.58 5.88 31.65
N GLY A 446 8.17 5.56 30.44
CA GLY A 446 6.76 5.39 30.04
C GLY A 446 6.03 4.28 30.77
N ARG A 447 4.70 4.30 30.77
CA ARG A 447 3.82 3.32 31.44
C ARG A 447 2.59 3.01 30.60
N TRP A 448 2.21 1.74 30.61
CA TRP A 448 0.90 1.31 30.12
C TRP A 448 -0.17 1.57 31.19
N LEU A 449 -1.28 2.16 30.76
CA LEU A 449 -2.48 2.33 31.60
C LEU A 449 -3.66 1.65 30.97
N LYS A 450 -4.43 0.91 31.76
CA LYS A 450 -5.74 0.39 31.35
C LYS A 450 -6.75 1.52 31.25
N ASP A 451 -7.77 1.33 30.45
CA ASP A 451 -8.88 2.27 30.40
C ASP A 451 -9.53 2.42 31.79
N GLY A 452 -9.74 3.66 32.23
CA GLY A 452 -10.19 3.99 33.56
C GLY A 452 -9.08 4.16 34.63
N GLN A 453 -7.80 3.95 34.25
CA GLN A 453 -6.66 4.25 35.10
C GLN A 453 -6.04 5.60 34.75
N SER A 454 -5.38 6.21 35.74
CA SER A 454 -4.56 7.42 35.59
C SER A 454 -3.31 7.31 36.46
N LEU A 455 -2.36 8.25 36.27
CA LEU A 455 -1.13 8.32 37.05
C LEU A 455 -1.11 9.62 37.85
N THR A 456 -0.66 9.53 39.11
CA THR A 456 -0.31 10.71 39.88
C THR A 456 1.06 11.27 39.46
N ALA A 457 1.42 12.47 39.94
CA ALA A 457 2.74 13.07 39.70
C ALA A 457 3.90 12.16 40.19
N GLU A 458 3.65 11.34 41.24
CA GLU A 458 4.60 10.36 41.80
C GLU A 458 4.62 9.03 41.03
N ALA A 459 3.94 8.92 39.90
CA ALA A 459 3.83 7.72 39.06
C ALA A 459 3.07 6.55 39.74
N VAL A 460 2.17 6.86 40.65
CA VAL A 460 1.27 5.86 41.27
C VAL A 460 0.04 5.70 40.38
N VAL A 461 -0.29 4.45 40.01
CA VAL A 461 -1.51 4.14 39.23
C VAL A 461 -2.74 4.28 40.15
N VAL A 462 -3.74 5.05 39.72
CA VAL A 462 -5.02 5.29 40.42
C VAL A 462 -6.15 4.82 39.49
N GLY A 463 -7.21 4.26 40.08
CA GLY A 463 -8.36 3.69 39.36
C GLY A 463 -8.25 2.19 39.15
N GLU A 464 -9.38 1.51 39.10
CA GLU A 464 -9.42 0.04 38.96
C GLU A 464 -9.08 -0.43 37.55
N GLY A 465 -9.36 0.36 36.53
CA GLY A 465 -9.22 -0.01 35.16
C GLY A 465 -10.21 -1.06 34.66
N VAL A 466 -10.38 -1.17 33.37
CA VAL A 466 -11.27 -2.17 32.77
C VAL A 466 -10.71 -3.58 33.02
N SER A 467 -11.56 -4.47 33.55
CA SER A 467 -11.24 -5.89 33.71
C SER A 467 -11.61 -6.66 32.45
N SER A 468 -10.65 -7.40 31.91
CA SER A 468 -10.86 -8.29 30.76
C SER A 468 -9.90 -9.47 30.81
N ALA A 469 -10.32 -10.63 30.31
CA ALA A 469 -9.43 -11.76 30.07
C ALA A 469 -8.44 -11.51 28.92
N TYR A 470 -8.59 -10.43 28.16
CA TYR A 470 -7.70 -10.04 27.08
C TYR A 470 -6.92 -8.80 27.49
N ALA A 471 -5.59 -8.88 27.45
CA ALA A 471 -4.73 -7.71 27.57
C ALA A 471 -4.58 -7.09 26.19
N SER A 472 -5.00 -5.85 26.02
CA SER A 472 -4.94 -5.18 24.72
C SER A 472 -4.18 -3.87 24.84
N PHE A 473 -3.21 -3.69 23.93
CA PHE A 473 -2.24 -2.60 23.91
C PHE A 473 -2.34 -1.84 22.58
N TRP A 474 -2.32 -0.52 22.65
CA TRP A 474 -2.27 0.32 21.47
C TRP A 474 -1.18 1.38 21.60
N LEU A 475 -0.13 1.21 20.79
CA LEU A 475 1.03 2.09 20.73
C LEU A 475 0.91 3.01 19.51
N PHE A 476 1.08 4.31 19.73
CA PHE A 476 1.12 5.29 18.64
C PHE A 476 2.53 5.44 18.05
N GLY A 477 2.61 5.82 16.76
CA GLY A 477 3.86 5.99 16.04
C GLY A 477 4.85 6.97 16.68
N CYS A 478 4.33 8.02 17.31
CA CYS A 478 5.18 8.98 18.02
C CYS A 478 6.00 8.35 19.16
N ALA A 479 5.49 7.28 19.79
CA ALA A 479 6.20 6.54 20.85
C ALA A 479 7.11 5.44 20.29
N ALA A 480 6.89 4.96 19.06
CA ALA A 480 7.69 3.87 18.51
C ALA A 480 9.16 4.26 18.38
N ALA A 481 10.04 3.47 18.97
CA ALA A 481 11.47 3.81 19.11
C ALA A 481 12.17 4.07 17.77
N PHE A 482 11.80 3.30 16.74
CA PHE A 482 12.42 3.35 15.41
C PHE A 482 11.69 4.24 14.40
N SER A 483 10.71 5.04 14.83
CA SER A 483 9.97 6.00 13.99
C SER A 483 10.34 7.43 14.39
N PRO A 484 11.31 8.08 13.73
CA PRO A 484 11.66 9.49 14.00
C PRO A 484 10.47 10.41 13.73
N TRP A 485 10.30 11.45 14.55
CA TRP A 485 9.22 12.43 14.33
C TRP A 485 9.38 13.17 13.01
N SER A 486 10.63 13.44 12.60
CA SER A 486 10.92 14.00 11.28
C SER A 486 10.30 13.20 10.15
N SER A 487 10.48 11.88 10.15
CA SER A 487 9.92 11.00 9.12
C SER A 487 8.39 10.89 9.19
N LEU A 488 7.80 10.92 10.40
CA LEU A 488 6.34 10.89 10.57
C LEU A 488 5.68 12.14 9.97
N VAL A 489 6.25 13.33 10.26
CA VAL A 489 5.75 14.62 9.76
C VAL A 489 5.97 14.74 8.26
N GLU A 490 7.17 14.43 7.77
CA GLU A 490 7.50 14.49 6.35
C GLU A 490 6.54 13.64 5.50
N LYS A 491 6.39 12.36 5.83
CA LYS A 491 5.50 11.44 5.11
C LYS A 491 4.04 11.91 5.15
N TYR A 492 3.59 12.41 6.28
CA TYR A 492 2.24 12.92 6.42
C TYR A 492 2.02 14.14 5.51
N LEU A 493 2.94 15.11 5.51
CA LEU A 493 2.83 16.31 4.67
C LEU A 493 2.93 15.99 3.17
N MET A 494 3.79 15.05 2.79
CA MET A 494 3.84 14.59 1.40
C MET A 494 2.52 13.93 0.97
N ALA A 495 1.92 13.13 1.84
CA ALA A 495 0.64 12.51 1.58
C ALA A 495 -0.51 13.54 1.52
N GLU A 496 -0.44 14.62 2.31
CA GLU A 496 -1.34 15.78 2.21
C GLU A 496 -1.20 16.49 0.86
N GLN A 497 0.02 16.79 0.43
CA GLN A 497 0.28 17.42 -0.87
C GLN A 497 -0.20 16.53 -2.05
N GLU A 498 -0.01 15.21 -1.94
CA GLU A 498 -0.54 14.29 -2.94
C GLU A 498 -2.08 14.33 -2.96
N TYR A 499 -2.71 14.33 -1.79
CA TYR A 499 -4.16 14.46 -1.67
C TYR A 499 -4.68 15.78 -2.24
N GLU A 500 -4.05 16.91 -1.92
CA GLU A 500 -4.40 18.23 -2.48
C GLU A 500 -4.27 18.26 -4.01
N ARG A 501 -3.23 17.63 -4.55
CA ARG A 501 -2.99 17.58 -5.99
C ARG A 501 -3.90 16.61 -6.75
N THR A 502 -4.22 15.45 -6.18
CA THR A 502 -4.86 14.34 -6.91
C THR A 502 -6.25 13.98 -6.40
N GLY A 503 -6.62 14.38 -5.17
CA GLY A 503 -7.81 13.92 -4.46
C GLY A 503 -7.70 12.47 -3.93
N SER A 504 -6.58 11.77 -4.20
CA SER A 504 -6.35 10.41 -3.71
C SER A 504 -5.99 10.40 -2.23
N GLN A 505 -6.68 9.57 -1.44
CA GLN A 505 -6.44 9.43 0.00
C GLN A 505 -5.57 8.22 0.38
N GLU A 506 -5.07 7.47 -0.60
CA GLU A 506 -4.35 6.21 -0.33
C GLU A 506 -3.00 6.44 0.39
N ALA A 507 -2.28 7.50 0.03
CA ALA A 507 -1.04 7.86 0.73
C ALA A 507 -1.31 8.31 2.18
N LEU A 508 -2.36 9.11 2.41
CA LEU A 508 -2.80 9.50 3.76
C LEU A 508 -3.19 8.28 4.59
N LYS A 509 -3.99 7.38 4.02
CA LYS A 509 -4.38 6.13 4.67
C LYS A 509 -3.15 5.30 5.05
N ALA A 510 -2.19 5.16 4.13
CA ALA A 510 -0.97 4.40 4.38
C ALA A 510 -0.19 4.98 5.56
N THR A 511 0.11 6.28 5.57
CA THR A 511 0.90 6.89 6.65
C THR A 511 0.16 6.92 7.98
N VAL A 512 -1.16 7.20 8.00
CA VAL A 512 -1.94 7.19 9.25
C VAL A 512 -2.04 5.78 9.83
N ASN A 513 -2.35 4.77 9.01
CA ASN A 513 -2.52 3.40 9.48
C ASN A 513 -1.18 2.77 9.89
N THR A 514 -0.16 2.89 9.06
CA THR A 514 1.07 2.13 9.24
C THR A 514 2.16 2.89 10.03
N ASP A 515 2.33 4.20 9.79
CA ASP A 515 3.38 4.98 10.45
C ASP A 515 2.89 5.59 11.77
N GLN A 516 1.67 6.14 11.82
CA GLN A 516 1.10 6.69 13.05
C GLN A 516 0.45 5.63 13.94
N GLY A 517 0.10 4.45 13.39
CA GLY A 517 -0.58 3.38 14.12
C GLY A 517 -2.03 3.71 14.46
N MET A 518 -2.67 4.56 13.66
CA MET A 518 -4.05 5.04 13.84
C MET A 518 -4.95 4.54 12.70
N PRO A 519 -6.25 4.30 12.94
CA PRO A 519 -7.16 3.98 11.85
C PRO A 519 -7.47 5.26 11.05
N TYR A 520 -7.30 5.19 9.75
CA TYR A 520 -7.59 6.30 8.87
C TYR A 520 -9.10 6.57 8.82
N ARG A 521 -9.47 7.84 8.93
CA ARG A 521 -10.84 8.31 8.70
C ARG A 521 -10.87 9.00 7.35
N ARG A 522 -11.62 8.46 6.39
CA ARG A 522 -11.77 9.09 5.08
C ARG A 522 -12.35 10.48 5.22
N ARG A 523 -11.76 11.43 4.53
CA ARG A 523 -12.29 12.78 4.41
C ARG A 523 -13.45 12.75 3.41
N GLY A 524 -14.47 13.55 3.64
CA GLY A 524 -15.64 13.62 2.77
C GLY A 524 -16.73 12.54 3.01
N GLN A 525 -16.53 11.58 3.93
CA GLN A 525 -17.58 10.59 4.26
C GLN A 525 -18.66 11.09 5.24
N THR A 526 -18.54 12.28 5.77
CA THR A 526 -19.44 12.79 6.84
C THR A 526 -20.49 13.80 6.38
N SER A 527 -20.47 14.25 5.12
CA SER A 527 -21.52 15.09 4.57
C SER A 527 -22.39 14.29 3.61
N GLU A 528 -23.68 14.19 3.87
CA GLU A 528 -24.67 13.95 2.81
C GLU A 528 -24.47 15.07 1.78
N ARG A 529 -23.83 14.75 0.66
CA ARG A 529 -23.57 15.71 -0.41
C ARG A 529 -24.91 16.15 -0.97
N ASN A 530 -25.16 17.46 -0.96
CA ASN A 530 -26.39 18.01 -1.48
C ASN A 530 -26.21 18.34 -2.97
N PRO A 531 -27.11 17.90 -3.88
CA PRO A 531 -27.09 18.29 -5.29
C PRO A 531 -27.05 19.79 -5.52
N GLU A 532 -27.74 20.58 -4.66
CA GLU A 532 -27.78 22.04 -4.73
C GLU A 532 -26.39 22.67 -4.44
N ASP A 533 -25.63 22.11 -3.50
CA ASP A 533 -24.27 22.59 -3.21
C ASP A 533 -23.33 22.35 -4.39
N LEU A 534 -23.41 21.18 -5.04
CA LEU A 534 -22.66 20.92 -6.26
C LEU A 534 -23.07 21.88 -7.39
N ARG A 535 -24.35 22.08 -7.58
CA ARG A 535 -24.88 23.01 -8.59
C ARG A 535 -24.41 24.46 -8.34
N SER A 536 -24.35 24.91 -7.11
CA SER A 536 -23.89 26.27 -6.76
C SER A 536 -22.44 26.55 -7.14
N ARG A 537 -21.66 25.50 -7.42
CA ARG A 537 -20.25 25.57 -7.86
C ARG A 537 -20.08 25.49 -9.37
N ALA A 538 -21.22 25.47 -10.13
CA ALA A 538 -21.16 25.36 -11.57
C ALA A 538 -20.64 26.64 -12.22
N ASP A 539 -19.80 26.44 -13.25
CA ASP A 539 -19.18 27.51 -14.02
C ASP A 539 -20.05 27.89 -15.24
N SER A 540 -19.94 29.16 -15.68
CA SER A 540 -20.71 29.68 -16.83
C SER A 540 -19.91 29.57 -18.12
N TRP A 541 -19.93 28.42 -18.82
CA TRP A 541 -19.50 28.31 -20.23
C TRP A 541 -20.60 27.71 -21.09
N PRO A 542 -20.62 28.03 -22.40
CA PRO A 542 -21.66 27.55 -23.32
C PRO A 542 -21.64 26.01 -23.46
N ALA A 543 -22.82 25.44 -23.70
CA ALA A 543 -22.96 24.01 -23.93
C ALA A 543 -22.07 23.54 -25.10
N GLY A 544 -21.34 22.41 -24.89
CA GLY A 544 -20.49 21.85 -25.93
C GLY A 544 -19.30 22.72 -26.30
N THR A 545 -18.91 23.69 -25.47
CA THR A 545 -17.72 24.53 -25.67
C THR A 545 -16.62 24.10 -24.68
N VAL A 546 -15.41 23.97 -25.20
CA VAL A 546 -14.23 23.58 -24.41
C VAL A 546 -13.64 24.83 -23.77
N PRO A 547 -13.44 24.86 -22.44
CA PRO A 547 -12.70 25.92 -21.76
C PRO A 547 -11.23 26.01 -22.27
N GLU A 548 -10.66 27.21 -22.32
CA GLU A 548 -9.35 27.48 -22.91
C GLU A 548 -8.17 26.82 -22.16
N ASP A 549 -8.34 26.53 -20.86
CA ASP A 549 -7.36 25.85 -20.02
C ASP A 549 -7.26 24.34 -20.29
N VAL A 550 -8.25 23.77 -20.98
CA VAL A 550 -8.30 22.35 -21.31
C VAL A 550 -7.19 21.97 -22.31
N ARG A 551 -6.51 20.88 -22.03
CA ARG A 551 -5.41 20.36 -22.85
C ARG A 551 -5.84 19.26 -23.80
N PHE A 552 -6.80 18.43 -23.43
CA PHE A 552 -7.35 17.37 -24.29
C PHE A 552 -8.74 16.94 -23.80
N LEU A 553 -9.48 16.28 -24.69
CA LEU A 553 -10.78 15.74 -24.40
C LEU A 553 -10.74 14.22 -24.28
N LEU A 554 -11.49 13.70 -23.32
CA LEU A 554 -11.86 12.30 -23.18
C LEU A 554 -13.38 12.19 -23.36
N ALA A 555 -13.85 11.04 -23.81
CA ALA A 555 -15.26 10.72 -23.76
C ALA A 555 -15.46 9.40 -23.01
N THR A 556 -16.53 9.33 -22.23
CA THR A 556 -16.97 8.13 -21.54
C THR A 556 -18.39 7.80 -21.98
N ALA A 557 -18.69 6.51 -22.18
CA ALA A 557 -20.00 6.04 -22.61
C ALA A 557 -20.42 4.82 -21.77
N ASP A 558 -21.61 4.91 -21.17
CA ASP A 558 -22.27 3.82 -20.47
C ASP A 558 -23.37 3.21 -21.35
N VAL A 559 -23.42 1.87 -21.39
CA VAL A 559 -24.32 1.11 -22.27
C VAL A 559 -25.58 0.73 -21.52
N GLN A 560 -26.67 1.40 -21.83
CA GLN A 560 -27.99 1.09 -21.30
C GLN A 560 -28.79 0.19 -22.27
N GLY A 561 -29.92 -0.34 -21.84
CA GLY A 561 -30.72 -1.28 -22.65
C GLY A 561 -31.12 -0.77 -24.04
N LYS A 562 -31.45 0.52 -24.20
CA LYS A 562 -31.94 1.14 -25.43
C LYS A 562 -31.21 2.46 -25.78
N LYS A 563 -30.07 2.75 -25.19
CA LYS A 563 -29.29 3.97 -25.42
C LYS A 563 -27.87 3.83 -24.91
N TRP A 564 -26.98 4.72 -25.33
CA TRP A 564 -25.77 5.08 -24.60
C TRP A 564 -26.00 6.40 -23.87
N VAL A 565 -25.48 6.49 -22.65
CA VAL A 565 -25.29 7.76 -21.97
C VAL A 565 -23.83 8.17 -22.17
N CYS A 566 -23.62 9.28 -22.86
CA CYS A 566 -22.28 9.76 -23.23
C CYS A 566 -21.97 11.04 -22.47
N GLN A 567 -20.71 11.15 -22.06
CA GLN A 567 -20.18 12.37 -21.45
C GLN A 567 -18.79 12.67 -22.01
N VAL A 568 -18.57 13.95 -22.34
CA VAL A 568 -17.26 14.43 -22.82
C VAL A 568 -16.65 15.30 -21.74
N GLN A 569 -15.42 15.01 -21.38
CA GLN A 569 -14.68 15.72 -20.34
C GLN A 569 -13.41 16.31 -20.90
N GLY A 570 -13.10 17.54 -20.47
CA GLY A 570 -11.83 18.20 -20.67
C GLY A 570 -10.90 17.93 -19.48
N VAL A 571 -9.64 17.68 -19.78
CA VAL A 571 -8.59 17.53 -18.77
C VAL A 571 -7.63 18.69 -18.88
N SER A 572 -7.36 19.33 -17.73
CA SER A 572 -6.43 20.45 -17.58
C SER A 572 -5.48 20.20 -16.40
N PRO A 573 -4.42 21.01 -16.23
CA PRO A 573 -3.57 20.96 -15.04
C PRO A 573 -4.33 21.14 -13.72
N GLU A 574 -5.41 21.93 -13.74
CA GLU A 574 -6.24 22.24 -12.57
C GLU A 574 -7.23 21.12 -12.22
N GLY A 575 -7.65 20.31 -13.20
CA GLY A 575 -8.63 19.25 -12.96
C GLY A 575 -9.38 18.77 -14.19
N ILE A 576 -10.57 18.23 -13.96
CA ILE A 576 -11.46 17.69 -14.99
C ILE A 576 -12.67 18.61 -15.12
N CYS A 577 -13.10 18.93 -16.34
CA CYS A 577 -14.36 19.66 -16.58
C CYS A 577 -15.29 18.84 -17.48
N VAL A 578 -16.60 18.89 -17.21
CA VAL A 578 -17.64 18.30 -18.08
C VAL A 578 -17.96 19.28 -19.21
N VAL A 579 -17.67 18.89 -20.46
CA VAL A 579 -17.88 19.73 -21.65
C VAL A 579 -19.26 19.49 -22.26
N ASP A 580 -19.66 18.22 -22.35
CA ASP A 580 -20.93 17.83 -22.97
C ASP A 580 -21.49 16.56 -22.36
N ARG A 581 -22.81 16.43 -22.30
CA ARG A 581 -23.50 15.21 -21.86
C ARG A 581 -24.77 15.01 -22.68
N PHE A 582 -24.94 13.84 -23.30
CA PHE A 582 -26.06 13.51 -24.16
C PHE A 582 -26.33 12.01 -24.24
N ASP A 583 -27.53 11.66 -24.66
CA ASP A 583 -27.96 10.29 -24.90
C ASP A 583 -27.94 9.98 -26.41
N ILE A 584 -27.44 8.81 -26.78
CA ILE A 584 -27.62 8.23 -28.13
C ILE A 584 -28.72 7.17 -28.03
N ALA A 585 -29.97 7.57 -28.32
CA ALA A 585 -31.14 6.72 -28.14
C ALA A 585 -31.86 6.36 -29.45
N LYS A 586 -31.55 7.03 -30.56
CA LYS A 586 -32.19 6.78 -31.89
C LYS A 586 -31.22 6.09 -32.81
N SER A 587 -31.62 4.93 -33.36
CA SER A 587 -30.93 4.19 -34.39
C SER A 587 -31.11 4.81 -35.76
N LYS A 588 -30.24 4.50 -36.71
CA LYS A 588 -30.44 4.71 -38.12
C LYS A 588 -31.48 3.74 -38.76
N ARG A 589 -31.82 2.67 -38.04
CA ARG A 589 -32.87 1.74 -38.43
C ARG A 589 -34.20 2.42 -38.32
N LEU A 590 -35.08 2.20 -39.31
CA LEU A 590 -36.41 2.80 -39.39
C LEU A 590 -37.49 1.73 -39.15
N ASP A 591 -38.62 2.17 -38.59
CA ASP A 591 -39.83 1.35 -38.52
C ASP A 591 -40.59 1.36 -39.88
N SER A 592 -41.73 0.68 -39.93
CA SER A 592 -42.58 0.60 -41.12
C SER A 592 -43.08 1.97 -41.62
N ASP A 593 -43.13 2.97 -40.75
CA ASP A 593 -43.66 4.31 -41.00
C ASP A 593 -42.52 5.33 -41.28
N GLY A 594 -41.25 4.83 -41.31
CA GLY A 594 -40.09 5.66 -41.60
C GLY A 594 -39.53 6.42 -40.39
N HIS A 595 -39.95 6.13 -39.16
CA HIS A 595 -39.43 6.77 -37.96
C HIS A 595 -38.21 6.01 -37.42
N PRO A 596 -37.18 6.70 -36.86
CA PRO A 596 -36.04 6.08 -36.25
C PRO A 596 -36.41 5.20 -35.04
N LEU A 597 -36.01 3.93 -35.07
CA LEU A 597 -36.15 2.99 -33.95
C LEU A 597 -35.23 3.40 -32.80
N HIS A 598 -35.48 2.85 -31.62
CA HIS A 598 -34.51 2.92 -30.51
C HIS A 598 -33.27 2.13 -30.81
N THR A 599 -32.14 2.59 -30.31
CA THR A 599 -30.90 1.81 -30.32
C THR A 599 -31.02 0.57 -29.44
N GLU A 600 -30.38 -0.52 -29.83
CA GLU A 600 -30.29 -1.75 -29.07
C GLU A 600 -28.85 -2.29 -29.14
N PRO A 601 -27.93 -1.73 -28.34
CA PRO A 601 -26.49 -2.04 -28.41
C PRO A 601 -26.14 -3.51 -28.30
N HIS A 602 -26.95 -4.27 -27.54
CA HIS A 602 -26.75 -5.71 -27.34
C HIS A 602 -27.14 -6.56 -28.56
N ALA A 603 -28.06 -6.07 -29.40
CA ALA A 603 -28.65 -6.82 -30.51
C ALA A 603 -28.05 -6.43 -31.88
N TYR A 604 -27.90 -5.15 -32.17
CA TYR A 604 -27.59 -4.62 -33.50
C TYR A 604 -26.18 -4.02 -33.58
N PRO A 605 -25.26 -4.65 -34.37
CA PRO A 605 -23.90 -4.13 -34.56
C PRO A 605 -23.86 -2.76 -35.23
N GLU A 606 -24.81 -2.45 -36.13
CA GLU A 606 -24.90 -1.18 -36.86
C GLU A 606 -25.19 0.01 -35.95
N ASP A 607 -25.81 -0.19 -34.81
CA ASP A 607 -26.05 0.89 -33.86
C ASP A 607 -24.73 1.44 -33.27
N TRP A 608 -23.66 0.64 -33.25
CA TRP A 608 -22.33 1.04 -32.75
C TRP A 608 -21.65 2.08 -33.64
N ASP A 609 -22.02 2.18 -34.93
CA ASP A 609 -21.48 3.19 -35.84
C ASP A 609 -21.90 4.62 -35.41
N LEU A 610 -22.95 4.75 -34.61
CA LEU A 610 -23.33 6.03 -34.01
C LEU A 610 -22.26 6.56 -33.06
N LEU A 611 -21.55 5.69 -32.32
CA LEU A 611 -20.44 6.12 -31.48
C LEU A 611 -19.26 6.65 -32.27
N ARG A 612 -19.02 6.10 -33.47
CA ARG A 612 -17.99 6.62 -34.38
C ARG A 612 -18.32 8.05 -34.78
N GLU A 613 -19.53 8.29 -35.28
CA GLU A 613 -19.97 9.59 -35.78
C GLU A 613 -20.10 10.65 -34.68
N THR A 614 -20.67 10.25 -33.52
CA THR A 614 -21.00 11.20 -32.46
C THR A 614 -19.87 11.46 -31.47
N LEU A 615 -18.84 10.58 -31.37
CA LEU A 615 -17.73 10.74 -30.46
C LEU A 615 -16.36 10.69 -31.14
N LEU A 616 -16.05 9.66 -31.96
CA LEU A 616 -14.72 9.50 -32.52
C LEU A 616 -14.40 10.54 -33.61
N GLU A 617 -15.37 10.96 -34.37
CA GLU A 617 -15.24 11.92 -35.49
C GLU A 617 -15.68 13.35 -35.11
N ARG A 618 -16.31 13.54 -33.94
CA ARG A 618 -16.78 14.85 -33.48
C ARG A 618 -15.66 15.73 -32.97
N GLU A 619 -15.76 17.02 -33.28
CA GLU A 619 -14.90 18.08 -32.77
C GLU A 619 -15.73 19.09 -31.97
N TYR A 620 -15.13 19.68 -30.95
CA TYR A 620 -15.73 20.64 -30.04
C TYR A 620 -15.06 22.02 -30.16
N PRO A 621 -15.81 23.12 -30.26
CA PRO A 621 -15.23 24.46 -30.32
C PRO A 621 -14.54 24.84 -29.00
N ILE A 622 -13.38 25.52 -29.10
CA ILE A 622 -12.63 26.06 -27.97
C ILE A 622 -12.91 27.56 -27.89
N GLY A 623 -13.51 28.01 -26.82
CA GLY A 623 -13.79 29.45 -26.59
C GLY A 623 -14.34 30.16 -27.81
N PRO A 624 -14.13 31.49 -27.96
CA PRO A 624 -14.60 32.28 -29.10
C PRO A 624 -13.65 32.27 -30.31
N ALA A 625 -12.43 31.71 -30.21
CA ALA A 625 -11.37 31.86 -31.21
C ALA A 625 -11.51 30.99 -32.48
N GLY A 626 -12.56 30.15 -32.56
CA GLY A 626 -12.87 29.34 -33.76
C GLY A 626 -12.02 28.04 -33.90
N HIS A 627 -11.08 27.80 -32.99
CA HIS A 627 -10.38 26.52 -32.90
C HIS A 627 -11.34 25.40 -32.50
N LYS A 628 -11.04 24.17 -32.90
CA LYS A 628 -11.84 22.99 -32.52
C LYS A 628 -10.92 21.89 -31.99
N MET A 629 -11.36 21.17 -30.97
CA MET A 629 -10.62 20.06 -30.36
C MET A 629 -11.36 18.75 -30.58
N ARG A 630 -10.65 17.73 -31.07
CA ARG A 630 -11.20 16.37 -31.20
C ARG A 630 -10.92 15.57 -29.93
N ILE A 631 -11.77 14.58 -29.67
CA ILE A 631 -11.63 13.68 -28.52
C ILE A 631 -10.39 12.80 -28.70
N LYS A 632 -9.54 12.73 -27.70
CA LYS A 632 -8.31 11.88 -27.67
C LYS A 632 -8.66 10.40 -27.66
N THR A 633 -9.54 9.98 -26.75
CA THR A 633 -9.94 8.58 -26.58
C THR A 633 -11.36 8.48 -26.04
N VAL A 634 -12.12 7.53 -26.55
CA VAL A 634 -13.47 7.18 -26.10
C VAL A 634 -13.36 5.90 -25.25
N TYR A 635 -13.82 5.97 -24.02
CA TYR A 635 -13.89 4.85 -23.09
C TYR A 635 -15.33 4.39 -22.96
N CYS A 636 -15.63 3.15 -23.31
CA CYS A 636 -16.99 2.63 -23.32
C CYS A 636 -17.13 1.41 -22.41
N ASP A 637 -18.14 1.41 -21.51
CA ASP A 637 -18.42 0.26 -20.68
C ASP A 637 -18.68 -1.00 -21.52
N SER A 638 -18.02 -2.09 -21.14
CA SER A 638 -18.17 -3.40 -21.79
C SER A 638 -18.93 -4.41 -20.93
N GLY A 639 -19.43 -3.98 -19.79
CA GLY A 639 -20.25 -4.78 -18.87
C GLY A 639 -21.76 -4.70 -19.16
N GLY A 640 -22.57 -5.16 -18.19
CA GLY A 640 -24.02 -5.01 -18.19
C GLY A 640 -24.77 -6.14 -18.91
N LYS A 641 -25.72 -5.81 -19.76
CA LYS A 641 -26.65 -6.76 -20.39
C LYS A 641 -25.93 -7.79 -21.26
N GLU A 642 -26.42 -9.04 -21.25
CA GLU A 642 -25.91 -10.11 -22.11
C GLU A 642 -25.90 -9.67 -23.59
N GLY A 643 -24.76 -9.95 -24.27
CA GLY A 643 -24.53 -9.56 -25.65
C GLY A 643 -23.72 -8.27 -25.85
N VAL A 644 -23.73 -7.31 -24.91
CA VAL A 644 -22.98 -6.05 -25.02
C VAL A 644 -21.49 -6.29 -25.15
N THR A 645 -20.91 -7.13 -24.30
CA THR A 645 -19.47 -7.45 -24.33
C THR A 645 -19.02 -7.99 -25.70
N ALA A 646 -19.81 -8.85 -26.32
CA ALA A 646 -19.48 -9.39 -27.65
C ALA A 646 -19.54 -8.27 -28.73
N ARG A 647 -20.54 -7.40 -28.67
CA ARG A 647 -20.72 -6.33 -29.62
C ARG A 647 -19.65 -5.24 -29.55
N ILE A 648 -19.25 -4.83 -28.35
CA ILE A 648 -18.17 -3.83 -28.22
C ILE A 648 -16.84 -4.38 -28.74
N TYR A 649 -16.55 -5.67 -28.56
CA TYR A 649 -15.35 -6.31 -29.11
C TYR A 649 -15.40 -6.41 -30.63
N GLN A 650 -16.57 -6.76 -31.19
CA GLN A 650 -16.80 -6.74 -32.64
C GLN A 650 -16.61 -5.35 -33.23
N PHE A 651 -17.13 -4.31 -32.56
CA PHE A 651 -16.96 -2.93 -32.97
C PHE A 651 -15.47 -2.50 -32.95
N TRP A 652 -14.73 -2.83 -31.91
CA TRP A 652 -13.31 -2.55 -31.88
C TRP A 652 -12.54 -3.25 -33.01
N VAL A 653 -12.85 -4.51 -33.30
CA VAL A 653 -12.25 -5.26 -34.42
C VAL A 653 -12.64 -4.63 -35.76
N LYS A 654 -13.89 -4.19 -35.92
CA LYS A 654 -14.36 -3.45 -37.11
C LYS A 654 -13.51 -2.18 -37.32
N LEU A 655 -13.39 -1.33 -36.33
CA LEU A 655 -12.57 -0.11 -36.39
C LEU A 655 -11.09 -0.41 -36.74
N ARG A 656 -10.54 -1.51 -36.24
CA ARG A 656 -9.17 -1.92 -36.60
C ARG A 656 -9.06 -2.32 -38.08
N ASN A 657 -10.03 -3.08 -38.53
CA ASN A 657 -10.02 -3.60 -39.93
C ASN A 657 -10.25 -2.49 -40.97
N GLU A 658 -10.91 -1.39 -40.59
CA GLU A 658 -11.10 -0.23 -41.46
C GLU A 658 -9.79 0.53 -41.76
N GLY A 659 -8.76 0.36 -40.91
CA GLY A 659 -7.39 0.82 -41.19
C GLY A 659 -7.14 2.31 -40.96
N ASP A 660 -8.13 3.09 -40.56
CA ASP A 660 -8.06 4.55 -40.30
C ASP A 660 -7.43 4.89 -38.90
N GLY A 661 -7.10 3.89 -38.11
CA GLY A 661 -6.49 4.05 -36.78
C GLY A 661 -7.45 4.39 -35.64
N LEU A 662 -8.76 4.50 -35.91
CA LEU A 662 -9.77 4.86 -34.90
C LEU A 662 -9.86 3.84 -33.75
N HIS A 663 -9.54 2.55 -33.98
CA HIS A 663 -9.46 1.54 -32.91
C HIS A 663 -8.50 1.92 -31.77
N ARG A 664 -7.47 2.75 -32.03
CA ARG A 664 -6.53 3.25 -31.01
C ARG A 664 -7.12 4.37 -30.16
N ARG A 665 -8.24 4.93 -30.60
CA ARG A 665 -8.98 5.98 -29.91
C ARG A 665 -10.27 5.46 -29.26
N PHE A 666 -10.51 4.14 -29.31
CA PHE A 666 -11.66 3.48 -28.70
C PHE A 666 -11.21 2.40 -27.73
N GLN A 667 -11.54 2.53 -26.45
CA GLN A 667 -11.07 1.66 -25.39
C GLN A 667 -12.26 1.06 -24.62
N PRO A 668 -12.55 -0.25 -24.75
CA PRO A 668 -13.48 -0.93 -23.86
C PRO A 668 -12.99 -0.86 -22.40
N VAL A 669 -13.91 -0.55 -21.48
CA VAL A 669 -13.62 -0.55 -20.03
C VAL A 669 -14.49 -1.57 -19.30
N LYS A 670 -14.03 -2.04 -18.13
CA LYS A 670 -14.79 -2.92 -17.26
C LYS A 670 -14.41 -2.71 -15.79
N GLY A 671 -15.39 -2.69 -14.90
CA GLY A 671 -15.16 -2.62 -13.47
C GLY A 671 -14.45 -3.86 -12.92
N ASP A 672 -13.47 -3.65 -12.05
CA ASP A 672 -12.77 -4.68 -11.28
C ASP A 672 -13.09 -4.48 -9.80
N HIS A 673 -13.75 -5.45 -9.19
CA HIS A 673 -14.13 -5.42 -7.78
C HIS A 673 -13.18 -6.22 -6.89
N THR A 674 -12.08 -6.72 -7.46
CA THR A 674 -11.08 -7.49 -6.70
C THR A 674 -10.40 -6.59 -5.68
N PRO A 675 -10.40 -6.92 -4.38
CA PRO A 675 -9.69 -6.15 -3.37
C PRO A 675 -8.19 -6.05 -3.70
N GLY A 676 -7.64 -4.83 -3.66
CA GLY A 676 -6.22 -4.60 -3.96
C GLY A 676 -5.84 -4.62 -5.44
N ALA A 677 -6.82 -4.67 -6.36
CA ALA A 677 -6.53 -4.55 -7.79
C ALA A 677 -5.87 -3.19 -8.11
N PRO A 678 -4.93 -3.14 -9.08
CA PRO A 678 -4.40 -1.87 -9.58
C PRO A 678 -5.52 -0.95 -10.06
N ARG A 679 -5.40 0.36 -9.85
CA ARG A 679 -6.42 1.37 -10.21
C ARG A 679 -6.86 1.24 -11.68
N ALA A 680 -5.91 0.98 -12.60
CA ALA A 680 -6.16 0.72 -14.02
C ALA A 680 -5.17 -0.31 -14.55
N ARG A 681 -5.64 -1.30 -15.31
CA ARG A 681 -4.77 -2.29 -15.98
C ARG A 681 -5.41 -2.78 -17.26
N ILE A 682 -4.58 -3.01 -18.30
CA ILE A 682 -5.05 -3.63 -19.55
C ILE A 682 -5.03 -5.15 -19.41
N ILE A 683 -6.11 -5.79 -19.81
CA ILE A 683 -6.16 -7.23 -20.08
C ILE A 683 -6.56 -7.45 -21.54
N TYR A 684 -6.18 -8.59 -22.09
CA TYR A 684 -6.64 -9.02 -23.41
C TYR A 684 -7.70 -10.10 -23.21
N ALA A 685 -8.91 -9.83 -23.69
CA ALA A 685 -10.03 -10.75 -23.54
C ALA A 685 -9.76 -12.06 -24.30
N ASP A 686 -9.58 -13.18 -23.58
CA ASP A 686 -9.40 -14.49 -24.16
C ASP A 686 -10.76 -15.18 -24.39
N ALA A 687 -10.94 -15.75 -25.58
CA ALA A 687 -12.17 -16.46 -25.98
C ALA A 687 -12.41 -17.79 -25.24
N GLN A 688 -11.48 -18.23 -24.38
CA GLN A 688 -11.53 -19.56 -23.75
C GLN A 688 -12.23 -19.64 -22.38
N VAL A 689 -12.94 -18.61 -21.94
CA VAL A 689 -13.82 -18.76 -20.76
C VAL A 689 -15.01 -19.65 -21.14
N LYS A 690 -15.09 -20.83 -20.54
CA LYS A 690 -16.19 -21.79 -20.73
C LYS A 690 -17.56 -21.11 -20.70
N GLY A 691 -18.26 -21.12 -21.80
CA GLY A 691 -19.68 -20.72 -21.92
C GLY A 691 -19.96 -19.43 -22.70
N GLN A 692 -18.96 -18.67 -23.18
CA GLN A 692 -19.19 -17.48 -24.00
C GLN A 692 -18.32 -17.51 -25.28
N ALA A 693 -18.93 -17.85 -26.40
CA ALA A 693 -18.29 -17.77 -27.71
C ALA A 693 -18.27 -16.31 -28.19
N SER A 694 -17.27 -15.52 -27.79
CA SER A 694 -17.12 -14.11 -28.22
C SER A 694 -16.51 -13.97 -29.63
N GLY A 695 -16.01 -15.02 -30.23
CA GLY A 695 -15.42 -15.00 -31.59
C GLY A 695 -14.09 -14.18 -31.69
N VAL A 696 -13.61 -13.60 -30.61
CA VAL A 696 -12.41 -12.73 -30.57
C VAL A 696 -11.31 -13.45 -29.76
N ARG A 697 -10.13 -13.62 -30.34
CA ARG A 697 -9.01 -14.36 -29.73
C ARG A 697 -7.99 -13.38 -29.17
N GLY A 698 -8.12 -12.95 -27.92
CA GLY A 698 -7.05 -12.24 -27.20
C GLY A 698 -6.52 -10.96 -27.85
N GLU A 699 -7.31 -10.33 -28.76
CA GLU A 699 -6.84 -9.21 -29.58
C GLU A 699 -7.35 -7.85 -29.08
N VAL A 700 -8.45 -7.86 -28.31
CA VAL A 700 -9.10 -6.62 -27.86
C VAL A 700 -8.57 -6.24 -26.49
N PRO A 701 -7.89 -5.09 -26.38
CA PRO A 701 -7.48 -4.57 -25.08
C PRO A 701 -8.70 -4.09 -24.29
N VAL A 702 -8.88 -4.59 -23.08
CA VAL A 702 -9.93 -4.15 -22.15
C VAL A 702 -9.26 -3.49 -20.95
N LEU A 703 -9.64 -2.27 -20.65
CA LEU A 703 -9.14 -1.55 -19.48
C LEU A 703 -9.98 -1.94 -18.25
N MET A 704 -9.36 -2.67 -17.34
CA MET A 704 -9.93 -3.01 -16.03
C MET A 704 -9.73 -1.86 -15.06
N LEU A 705 -10.79 -1.41 -14.43
CA LEU A 705 -10.82 -0.28 -13.50
C LEU A 705 -11.21 -0.74 -12.09
N ALA A 706 -10.36 -0.50 -11.10
CA ALA A 706 -10.65 -0.79 -9.69
C ALA A 706 -11.78 0.14 -9.20
N SER A 707 -13.03 -0.28 -9.40
CA SER A 707 -14.22 0.57 -9.25
C SER A 707 -14.29 1.25 -7.89
N ASN A 708 -14.10 0.51 -6.78
CA ASN A 708 -14.18 1.10 -5.44
C ASN A 708 -13.11 2.16 -5.20
N THR A 709 -11.86 1.89 -5.58
CA THR A 709 -10.75 2.83 -5.39
C THR A 709 -10.93 4.10 -6.22
N LEU A 710 -11.36 3.97 -7.48
CA LEU A 710 -11.58 5.13 -8.34
C LEU A 710 -12.82 5.94 -7.95
N LYS A 711 -13.86 5.29 -7.40
CA LYS A 711 -15.02 5.98 -6.82
C LYS A 711 -14.66 6.69 -5.51
N ASP A 712 -13.74 6.15 -4.73
CA ASP A 712 -13.16 6.84 -3.57
C ASP A 712 -12.41 8.11 -4.00
N ASP A 713 -11.61 8.04 -5.09
CA ASP A 713 -10.92 9.20 -5.66
C ASP A 713 -11.92 10.25 -6.18
N LEU A 714 -12.97 9.84 -6.90
CA LEU A 714 -14.03 10.73 -7.36
C LEU A 714 -14.71 11.45 -6.20
N ASN A 715 -15.02 10.71 -5.13
CA ASN A 715 -15.64 11.28 -3.93
C ASN A 715 -14.78 12.38 -3.33
N GLY A 716 -13.47 12.15 -3.19
CA GLY A 716 -12.54 13.17 -2.70
C GLY A 716 -12.46 14.39 -3.61
N ARG A 717 -12.43 14.20 -4.94
CA ARG A 717 -12.39 15.31 -5.92
C ARG A 717 -13.66 16.17 -5.90
N LEU A 718 -14.83 15.57 -5.71
CA LEU A 718 -16.08 16.30 -5.61
C LEU A 718 -16.18 17.18 -4.34
N ASP A 719 -15.41 16.83 -3.28
CA ASP A 719 -15.31 17.64 -2.08
C ASP A 719 -14.35 18.84 -2.24
N HIS A 720 -13.46 18.80 -3.25
CA HIS A 720 -12.53 19.88 -3.56
C HIS A 720 -13.08 20.81 -4.66
N PRO A 721 -13.36 22.08 -4.35
CA PRO A 721 -13.78 23.04 -5.36
C PRO A 721 -12.76 23.18 -6.49
N GLY A 722 -13.19 23.03 -7.73
CA GLY A 722 -12.35 23.15 -8.92
C GLY A 722 -11.72 21.84 -9.43
N ALA A 723 -11.59 20.79 -8.60
CA ALA A 723 -11.06 19.50 -9.06
C ALA A 723 -11.96 18.80 -10.10
N ILE A 724 -13.29 18.97 -9.95
CA ILE A 724 -14.29 18.64 -10.97
C ILE A 724 -15.10 19.90 -11.22
N ARG A 725 -15.08 20.38 -12.46
CA ARG A 725 -15.85 21.55 -12.91
C ARG A 725 -16.97 21.13 -13.87
N TYR A 726 -18.08 21.79 -13.80
CA TYR A 726 -19.25 21.49 -14.65
C TYR A 726 -20.02 22.76 -14.98
N PRO A 727 -20.62 22.83 -16.20
CA PRO A 727 -21.36 24.02 -16.63
C PRO A 727 -22.76 24.11 -16.02
N GLU A 728 -23.24 25.33 -15.84
CA GLU A 728 -24.57 25.65 -15.27
C GLU A 728 -25.73 25.01 -16.04
N HIS A 729 -25.58 24.77 -17.34
CA HIS A 729 -26.67 24.26 -18.21
C HIS A 729 -26.96 22.76 -18.02
N LEU A 730 -26.12 22.02 -17.23
CA LEU A 730 -26.41 20.62 -16.98
C LEU A 730 -27.72 20.46 -16.18
N PRO A 731 -28.52 19.41 -16.48
CA PRO A 731 -29.81 19.21 -15.82
C PRO A 731 -29.59 18.82 -14.33
N ASP A 732 -30.59 19.13 -13.49
CA ASP A 732 -30.59 18.79 -12.06
C ASP A 732 -30.39 17.31 -11.81
N ALA A 733 -30.82 16.45 -12.72
CA ALA A 733 -30.57 15.00 -12.65
C ALA A 733 -29.10 14.66 -12.61
N PHE A 734 -28.24 15.42 -13.30
CA PHE A 734 -26.78 15.22 -13.27
C PHE A 734 -26.21 15.36 -11.85
N PHE A 735 -26.57 16.44 -11.15
CA PHE A 735 -26.13 16.72 -9.79
C PHE A 735 -26.71 15.70 -8.80
N THR A 736 -27.95 15.28 -9.00
CA THR A 736 -28.57 14.22 -8.20
C THR A 736 -27.84 12.89 -8.37
N GLU A 737 -27.49 12.50 -9.59
CA GLU A 737 -26.75 11.26 -9.88
C GLU A 737 -25.35 11.25 -9.20
N LEU A 738 -24.74 12.42 -8.96
CA LEU A 738 -23.47 12.54 -8.22
C LEU A 738 -23.60 12.36 -6.70
N CYS A 739 -24.82 12.31 -6.17
CA CYS A 739 -25.09 12.21 -4.74
C CYS A 739 -25.79 10.89 -4.34
N VAL A 740 -26.06 9.99 -5.30
CA VAL A 740 -26.89 8.80 -5.07
C VAL A 740 -26.11 7.64 -4.46
N GLU A 741 -24.83 7.48 -4.80
CA GLU A 741 -24.03 6.37 -4.30
C GLU A 741 -23.55 6.63 -2.89
N GLN A 742 -23.62 5.60 -2.06
CA GLN A 742 -23.12 5.59 -0.69
C GLN A 742 -22.09 4.48 -0.54
N ARG A 743 -21.09 4.73 0.28
CA ARG A 743 -20.03 3.76 0.58
C ARG A 743 -20.45 2.87 1.75
N ASP A 744 -20.59 1.59 1.50
CA ASP A 744 -20.80 0.56 2.53
C ASP A 744 -19.59 -0.38 2.68
N GLU A 745 -19.74 -1.43 3.47
CA GLU A 745 -18.69 -2.43 3.70
C GLU A 745 -18.28 -3.21 2.44
N LYS A 746 -19.18 -3.32 1.47
CA LYS A 746 -18.95 -4.07 0.21
C LYS A 746 -18.41 -3.18 -0.89
N GLY A 747 -18.42 -1.85 -0.69
CA GLY A 747 -17.99 -0.86 -1.66
C GLY A 747 -19.05 0.22 -1.89
N TRP A 748 -18.99 0.88 -3.03
CA TRP A 748 -19.95 1.89 -3.43
C TRP A 748 -21.22 1.25 -3.99
N THR A 749 -22.36 1.65 -3.46
CA THR A 749 -23.67 1.13 -3.86
C THR A 749 -24.69 2.27 -3.97
N ALA A 750 -25.54 2.22 -4.98
CA ALA A 750 -26.69 3.10 -5.11
C ALA A 750 -27.97 2.41 -4.63
N ALA A 751 -28.90 3.16 -4.08
CA ALA A 751 -30.23 2.65 -3.76
C ALA A 751 -30.94 2.17 -5.04
N LYS A 752 -31.67 1.05 -4.96
CA LYS A 752 -32.37 0.46 -6.11
C LYS A 752 -33.30 1.49 -6.76
N GLY A 753 -33.20 1.63 -8.09
CA GLY A 753 -34.05 2.50 -8.89
C GLY A 753 -33.55 3.91 -9.09
N HIS A 754 -32.41 4.27 -8.52
CA HIS A 754 -31.75 5.55 -8.79
C HIS A 754 -30.77 5.45 -9.94
N ARG A 755 -30.69 6.51 -10.73
CA ARG A 755 -29.72 6.65 -11.83
C ARG A 755 -28.40 7.13 -11.25
N GLN A 756 -27.27 6.60 -11.76
CA GLN A 756 -25.92 6.89 -11.28
C GLN A 756 -24.92 7.12 -12.43
N GLU A 757 -25.41 7.29 -13.66
CA GLU A 757 -24.55 7.32 -14.84
C GLU A 757 -23.54 8.48 -14.80
N ALA A 758 -23.86 9.64 -14.20
CA ALA A 758 -22.91 10.74 -14.05
C ALA A 758 -21.72 10.36 -13.16
N TRP A 759 -21.99 9.62 -12.08
CA TRP A 759 -20.96 9.10 -11.19
C TRP A 759 -20.06 8.09 -11.90
N ASP A 760 -20.65 7.13 -12.59
CA ASP A 760 -19.91 6.10 -13.30
C ASP A 760 -19.06 6.68 -14.45
N LEU A 761 -19.58 7.60 -15.24
CA LEU A 761 -18.85 8.25 -16.32
C LEU A 761 -17.67 9.10 -15.83
N LEU A 762 -17.77 9.73 -14.65
CA LEU A 762 -16.66 10.47 -14.06
C LEU A 762 -15.56 9.55 -13.51
N TYR A 763 -15.89 8.46 -12.81
CA TYR A 763 -14.82 7.57 -12.34
C TYR A 763 -14.14 6.82 -13.51
N TYR A 764 -14.85 6.56 -14.62
CA TYR A 764 -14.19 6.08 -15.85
C TYR A 764 -13.18 7.11 -16.38
N THR A 765 -13.51 8.40 -16.30
CA THR A 765 -12.58 9.48 -16.69
C THR A 765 -11.34 9.51 -15.79
N ILE A 766 -11.49 9.38 -14.48
CA ILE A 766 -10.36 9.29 -13.55
C ILE A 766 -9.51 8.06 -13.90
N GLY A 767 -10.13 6.90 -14.12
CA GLY A 767 -9.43 5.69 -14.56
C GLY A 767 -8.71 5.85 -15.89
N ALA A 768 -9.30 6.62 -16.84
CA ALA A 768 -8.66 6.98 -18.10
C ALA A 768 -7.43 7.88 -17.89
N CYS A 769 -7.49 8.84 -16.98
CA CYS A 769 -6.33 9.69 -16.62
C CYS A 769 -5.20 8.85 -15.99
N VAL A 770 -5.53 7.89 -15.12
CA VAL A 770 -4.56 6.93 -14.55
C VAL A 770 -3.93 6.09 -15.67
N HIS A 771 -4.73 5.58 -16.60
CA HIS A 771 -4.26 4.78 -17.73
C HIS A 771 -3.32 5.56 -18.66
N LEU A 772 -3.59 6.85 -18.89
CA LEU A 772 -2.74 7.73 -19.67
C LEU A 772 -1.52 8.26 -18.89
N GLY A 773 -1.43 8.00 -17.61
CA GLY A 773 -0.36 8.46 -16.74
C GLY A 773 -0.37 9.95 -16.43
N VAL A 774 -1.53 10.61 -16.56
CA VAL A 774 -1.68 12.08 -16.42
C VAL A 774 -1.17 12.60 -15.07
N GLU A 775 -1.36 11.81 -14.01
CA GLU A 775 -0.93 12.17 -12.64
C GLU A 775 0.59 12.33 -12.51
N ASN A 776 1.37 11.73 -13.43
CA ASN A 776 2.82 11.74 -13.42
C ASN A 776 3.42 12.75 -14.41
N TRP A 777 2.60 13.58 -15.08
CA TRP A 777 3.09 14.50 -16.08
C TRP A 777 3.66 15.77 -15.48
N ASP A 778 4.78 16.20 -16.06
CA ASP A 778 5.22 17.59 -15.97
C ASP A 778 4.40 18.42 -16.98
N TRP A 779 3.44 19.19 -16.49
CA TRP A 779 2.59 20.03 -17.32
C TRP A 779 3.32 21.19 -18.01
N ALA A 780 4.57 21.45 -17.65
CA ALA A 780 5.45 22.35 -18.41
C ALA A 780 5.96 21.69 -19.69
N HIS A 781 6.04 20.36 -19.72
CA HIS A 781 6.53 19.58 -20.86
C HIS A 781 5.59 18.40 -21.19
N PRO A 782 4.31 18.64 -21.47
CA PRO A 782 3.34 17.58 -21.72
C PRO A 782 3.57 16.94 -23.10
N PRO A 783 2.93 15.79 -23.40
CA PRO A 783 2.90 15.24 -24.75
C PRO A 783 2.34 16.24 -25.78
N SER A 784 2.74 16.15 -27.04
CA SER A 784 2.34 17.08 -28.11
C SER A 784 0.81 17.23 -28.30
N TRP A 785 0.03 16.24 -27.90
CA TRP A 785 -1.43 16.26 -27.94
C TRP A 785 -2.08 16.79 -26.65
N ALA A 786 -1.28 17.24 -25.67
CA ALA A 786 -1.73 17.87 -24.44
C ALA A 786 -1.08 19.26 -24.21
N LEU A 787 -0.52 19.84 -25.26
CA LEU A 787 -0.08 21.25 -25.26
C LEU A 787 -1.29 22.19 -25.12
N PRO A 788 -1.09 23.45 -24.72
CA PRO A 788 -2.11 24.48 -24.86
C PRO A 788 -2.67 24.52 -26.28
N TYR A 789 -3.94 24.85 -26.42
CA TYR A 789 -4.64 24.82 -27.71
C TYR A 789 -4.00 25.70 -28.78
N ASP A 790 -3.36 26.80 -28.39
CA ASP A 790 -2.69 27.81 -29.21
C ASP A 790 -1.18 27.54 -29.43
N GLN A 791 -0.65 26.40 -28.91
CA GLN A 791 0.78 26.05 -28.98
C GLN A 791 1.04 24.77 -29.79
N GLY A 792 0.26 24.56 -30.84
CA GLY A 792 0.48 23.41 -31.74
C GLY A 792 0.01 22.07 -31.16
N ASN A 793 -1.05 22.06 -30.37
CA ASN A 793 -1.68 20.85 -29.86
C ASN A 793 -2.18 19.98 -31.01
N ALA A 794 -1.70 18.72 -31.08
CA ALA A 794 -2.01 17.78 -32.15
C ALA A 794 -3.49 17.35 -32.25
N LEU A 795 -4.32 17.68 -31.24
CA LEU A 795 -5.76 17.41 -31.25
C LEU A 795 -6.58 18.62 -31.67
N VAL A 796 -5.96 19.78 -31.89
CA VAL A 796 -6.64 21.04 -32.22
C VAL A 796 -6.53 21.33 -33.71
N SER A 797 -7.65 21.69 -34.34
CA SER A 797 -7.71 22.17 -35.71
C SER A 797 -7.77 23.72 -35.70
N GLU A 798 -7.03 24.33 -36.60
CA GLU A 798 -7.02 25.77 -36.84
C GLU A 798 -8.41 26.25 -37.30
N PRO A 799 -8.78 27.51 -37.00
CA PRO A 799 -10.02 28.09 -37.52
C PRO A 799 -10.03 28.04 -39.04
N GLU A 800 -11.17 27.62 -39.64
CA GLU A 800 -11.34 27.77 -41.07
C GLU A 800 -11.18 29.26 -41.45
N ALA A 801 -10.17 29.58 -42.24
CA ALA A 801 -10.02 30.93 -42.77
C ALA A 801 -11.30 31.35 -43.43
N GLU A 802 -11.90 32.43 -42.96
CA GLU A 802 -13.10 33.01 -43.62
C GLU A 802 -12.79 33.21 -45.09
N LYS A 803 -13.40 32.40 -45.97
CA LYS A 803 -13.36 32.69 -47.40
C LYS A 803 -13.92 34.10 -47.55
N PRO A 804 -13.16 35.04 -48.17
CA PRO A 804 -13.64 36.40 -48.33
C PRO A 804 -14.99 36.32 -49.01
N ARG A 805 -16.03 36.77 -48.34
CA ARG A 805 -17.34 36.98 -48.94
C ARG A 805 -17.15 38.00 -50.03
N TYR A 806 -17.00 37.55 -51.30
CA TYR A 806 -17.18 38.40 -52.46
C TYR A 806 -18.62 38.90 -52.38
N THR A 807 -18.85 40.06 -51.81
CA THR A 807 -20.06 40.84 -52.00
C THR A 807 -20.04 41.24 -53.48
N ARG A 808 -20.82 40.52 -54.28
CA ARG A 808 -21.15 40.94 -55.61
C ARG A 808 -21.78 42.33 -55.49
N ALA A 809 -21.01 43.38 -55.77
CA ALA A 809 -21.55 44.70 -55.93
C ALA A 809 -22.56 44.61 -57.08
N SER A 810 -23.84 44.72 -56.75
CA SER A 810 -24.90 44.88 -57.74
C SER A 810 -24.75 46.24 -58.37
N ASN A 811 -23.89 46.38 -59.40
CA ASN A 811 -23.98 47.48 -60.28
C ASN A 811 -25.22 47.25 -61.17
N SER A 812 -26.32 47.80 -60.73
CA SER A 812 -27.52 47.99 -61.56
C SER A 812 -27.16 49.06 -62.61
N PHE A 813 -26.67 48.64 -63.77
CA PHE A 813 -26.69 49.53 -64.96
C PHE A 813 -28.15 49.72 -65.40
N THR A 814 -28.72 50.88 -65.07
CA THR A 814 -29.98 51.32 -65.59
C THR A 814 -29.71 52.31 -66.72
N GLY A 815 -29.66 51.80 -67.94
CA GLY A 815 -29.81 52.62 -69.15
C GLY A 815 -28.61 52.65 -70.09
N VAL A 816 -28.93 52.47 -71.41
CA VAL A 816 -27.97 52.50 -72.57
C VAL A 816 -27.20 53.83 -72.66
N ALA A 817 -27.61 54.85 -71.92
CA ALA A 817 -26.97 56.15 -71.90
C ALA A 817 -25.66 56.25 -71.14
N ASP A 818 -25.41 55.36 -70.16
CA ASP A 818 -24.20 55.35 -69.38
C ASP A 818 -23.07 54.60 -70.07
N PHE A 819 -23.41 53.67 -70.95
CA PHE A 819 -22.41 52.91 -71.74
C PHE A 819 -21.78 53.77 -72.84
N ALA A 820 -22.56 54.78 -73.42
CA ALA A 820 -22.09 55.69 -74.38
C ALA A 820 -21.08 56.74 -73.86
N LYS A 821 -21.13 57.07 -72.55
CA LYS A 821 -20.15 58.01 -71.91
C LYS A 821 -18.77 57.31 -71.59
N LEU A 822 -18.78 55.99 -71.46
CA LEU A 822 -17.59 55.26 -71.21
C LEU A 822 -16.73 54.99 -72.45
N LEU A 823 -17.31 55.08 -73.64
CA LEU A 823 -16.62 54.89 -74.91
C LEU A 823 -16.11 56.22 -75.51
N ALA A 824 -16.41 57.38 -74.86
CA ALA A 824 -15.99 58.69 -75.31
C ALA A 824 -14.89 59.36 -74.42
N SER A 825 -14.44 58.64 -73.37
CA SER A 825 -13.30 59.02 -72.57
C SER A 825 -12.14 58.03 -72.80
#